data_e53f05c30b6fa1709732d13440b8cdcf
#
_entry.id   e53f05c30b6fa1709732d13440b8cdcf
#
_cell.length_a   1.000
_cell.length_b   1.000
_cell.length_c   1.000
_cell.angle_alpha   90.00
_cell.angle_beta   90.00
_cell.angle_gamma   90.00
#
_symmetry.space_group_name_H-M   'P 1'
#
loop_
_entity.id
_entity.type
_entity.pdbx_description
1 polymer ?
#
loop_
_entity_poly.entity_id
_entity_poly.type
_entity_poly.pdbx_seq_one_letter_code
_entity_poly.pdbx_strand_id
1 'polypeptide(L)'
;SKVEDITETIVEMIGSAYQENAHEFIYYVILYNIFTEFLNDITEDNMPNEATGFKDTKIWNMLYDFQKDGVISIINKLEKHNGCILADSVGLGKTFTALAVIAYYSLRNKSILVLCPKRLSDNWTQYCGNNNDTTNIFYEDRIQYEVLYHTDLGRIGTAHNGRDLRLVNWGNYDLVVVDESHNFRNNNPVKDKETRYDFLINHVIKEGVRTKVLMLSATPVNNRYNDLKNQLAIAYSQDYDAFEKSLDTKSNIATIFRNAQAVFNDWSKRPPEERKPKDLIDGLSIDFKILLDSVTIARSRKNIAKYYNIDSIGKFPERLPPKSYYPELTKRKDVPQYKEIYQSIKSMTMAVYGLFDFVLDSQKPKYEKKYDIEIKNGNLTRSGRTSGIKKLMTVNLLKRLESSVEAFRLTMNGMLNLNKAELRKLDAFNNGELRLDACATKTVFNYESFDQDEDGSLNLVHTDKGKEVKIEYSDIDRVSWKTAMEEDVKILEKLLNELDKVTPEHDFKLETLKNIIDEKMEKPINAGNKKIIIFSAFADTANYLYDNLHKWLKEKYNIESAMIEGQSNRVSLAHCPKNTNTLLTMFSPVSKNREKVFGWTKKYSEMLNDGSLRWSHKVDKHEYDDCFKDIDVLIATDCISEGQNLQDCDLCINYDIHWNPVRIVQRFGRIDRIGSKNEKIQLINFWPPLPLNEYINLTDRVKSRMTIVDQTATADDNILNPDDQIDDYREIQIKKLREGENIDLEDTNNGISISDLGLNEFRMDTVEFLKKYGEPNRVPKGMHCVIKQDISKGIEPGVIFVLRNHNDNVNINRQNRLHPYYLVYINEDGQVIHTHLEVKETLDAIRLACLGQNSPEYSVCHIFNEETDDGLDMSKYNDLLSKAIESIIEVKGQSDLKALFKQGSMVLDGAKIKGLDDFELLAFVVIK
;
A
#
# COMPACT_ATOMS: atom_id res chain seq x y z
N SER A 1 39.80 53.98 -2.09
CA SER A 1 38.39 53.66 -2.26
C SER A 1 38.03 53.88 -3.71
N LYS A 2 37.80 52.84 -4.49
CA LYS A 2 37.15 52.93 -5.79
C LYS A 2 35.64 53.15 -5.53
N VAL A 3 35.12 54.25 -5.97
CA VAL A 3 33.68 54.48 -6.07
C VAL A 3 33.26 53.82 -7.38
N GLU A 4 32.58 52.71 -7.34
CA GLU A 4 31.91 52.14 -8.50
C GLU A 4 30.59 52.85 -8.71
N ASP A 5 30.35 53.24 -9.93
CA ASP A 5 29.04 53.79 -10.33
C ASP A 5 28.04 52.66 -10.43
N ILE A 6 27.11 52.59 -9.48
CA ILE A 6 26.05 51.53 -9.41
C ILE A 6 24.74 52.02 -9.98
N THR A 7 24.71 53.17 -10.70
CA THR A 7 23.50 53.79 -11.23
C THR A 7 22.77 52.85 -12.21
N GLU A 8 23.49 52.22 -13.13
CA GLU A 8 22.89 51.23 -14.07
C GLU A 8 22.27 50.03 -13.32
N THR A 9 22.98 49.52 -12.32
CA THR A 9 22.48 48.39 -11.51
C THR A 9 21.24 48.75 -10.70
N ILE A 10 21.18 49.99 -10.19
CA ILE A 10 20.00 50.50 -9.46
C ILE A 10 18.84 50.75 -10.43
N VAL A 11 19.09 51.30 -11.62
CA VAL A 11 18.04 51.50 -12.63
C VAL A 11 17.51 50.17 -13.16
N GLU A 12 18.36 49.19 -13.39
CA GLU A 12 17.92 47.81 -13.74
C GLU A 12 17.09 47.16 -12.64
N MET A 13 17.49 47.30 -11.37
CA MET A 13 16.75 46.75 -10.22
C MET A 13 15.37 47.41 -10.06
N ILE A 14 15.30 48.76 -10.20
CA ILE A 14 14.02 49.49 -10.14
C ILE A 14 13.16 49.12 -11.35
N GLY A 15 13.75 49.06 -12.55
CA GLY A 15 13.04 48.68 -13.78
C GLY A 15 12.45 47.27 -13.71
N SER A 16 13.17 46.32 -13.13
CA SER A 16 12.68 44.94 -13.03
C SER A 16 11.54 44.76 -12.01
N ALA A 17 11.47 45.62 -10.98
CA ALA A 17 10.40 45.59 -9.99
C ALA A 17 9.04 46.06 -10.56
N TYR A 18 9.06 46.93 -11.56
CA TYR A 18 7.86 47.47 -12.18
C TYR A 18 7.55 46.89 -13.56
N GLN A 19 8.30 45.89 -14.03
CA GLN A 19 7.99 45.19 -15.26
C GLN A 19 6.79 44.27 -15.11
N GLU A 20 5.99 44.19 -16.16
CA GLU A 20 4.98 43.15 -16.32
C GLU A 20 5.69 41.78 -16.41
N ASN A 21 5.63 41.01 -15.36
CA ASN A 21 6.35 39.74 -15.29
C ASN A 21 5.49 38.58 -15.79
N ALA A 22 6.14 37.61 -16.44
CA ALA A 22 5.50 36.34 -16.75
C ALA A 22 5.06 35.63 -15.47
N HIS A 23 3.86 35.05 -15.47
CA HIS A 23 3.26 34.43 -14.30
C HIS A 23 4.10 33.27 -13.79
N GLU A 24 4.60 32.41 -14.70
CA GLU A 24 5.46 31.28 -14.35
C GLU A 24 6.77 31.72 -13.67
N PHE A 25 7.32 32.86 -14.10
CA PHE A 25 8.54 33.41 -13.49
C PHE A 25 8.31 33.90 -12.05
N ILE A 26 7.20 34.59 -11.79
CA ILE A 26 6.86 35.01 -10.40
C ILE A 26 6.59 33.81 -9.52
N TYR A 27 5.88 32.77 -10.03
CA TYR A 27 5.72 31.52 -9.30
C TYR A 27 7.06 30.88 -8.94
N TYR A 28 8.01 30.84 -9.87
CA TYR A 28 9.36 30.39 -9.62
C TYR A 28 10.07 31.21 -8.52
N VAL A 29 9.97 32.54 -8.59
CA VAL A 29 10.56 33.42 -7.58
C VAL A 29 9.99 33.16 -6.18
N ILE A 30 8.68 32.96 -6.10
CA ILE A 30 8.01 32.59 -4.84
C ILE A 30 8.56 31.27 -4.31
N LEU A 31 8.57 30.21 -5.13
CA LEU A 31 9.05 28.90 -4.72
C LEU A 31 10.54 28.91 -4.35
N TYR A 32 11.37 29.61 -5.12
CA TYR A 32 12.79 29.74 -4.84
C TYR A 32 13.04 30.36 -3.48
N ASN A 33 12.38 31.48 -3.16
CA ASN A 33 12.50 32.09 -1.85
C ASN A 33 12.08 31.18 -0.70
N ILE A 34 10.96 30.46 -0.86
CA ILE A 34 10.39 29.60 0.18
C ILE A 34 11.23 28.34 0.40
N PHE A 35 11.69 27.73 -0.69
CA PHE A 35 12.32 26.41 -0.65
C PHE A 35 13.84 26.44 -0.83
N THR A 36 14.49 27.63 -0.84
CA THR A 36 15.97 27.75 -0.96
C THR A 36 16.70 27.00 0.14
N GLU A 37 16.18 26.96 1.37
CA GLU A 37 16.82 26.22 2.46
C GLU A 37 16.83 24.69 2.19
N PHE A 38 15.84 24.19 1.45
CA PHE A 38 15.82 22.79 1.03
C PHE A 38 16.82 22.48 -0.10
N LEU A 39 17.31 23.50 -0.79
CA LEU A 39 18.38 23.36 -1.78
C LEU A 39 19.76 23.14 -1.14
N ASN A 40 19.91 23.44 0.15
CA ASN A 40 21.07 23.06 0.97
C ASN A 40 21.06 21.57 1.36
N ASP A 41 19.95 20.89 1.20
CA ASP A 41 19.88 19.43 1.33
C ASP A 41 20.74 18.75 0.25
N ILE A 42 21.02 17.47 0.39
CA ILE A 42 21.73 16.70 -0.63
C ILE A 42 20.89 16.73 -1.92
N THR A 43 21.48 17.25 -2.99
CA THR A 43 20.95 17.25 -4.36
C THR A 43 21.74 16.29 -5.23
N GLU A 44 21.28 16.04 -6.45
CA GLU A 44 22.04 15.23 -7.38
C GLU A 44 23.45 15.80 -7.66
N ASP A 45 23.56 17.14 -7.73
CA ASP A 45 24.81 17.81 -8.03
C ASP A 45 25.79 17.80 -6.87
N ASN A 46 25.32 18.00 -5.63
CA ASN A 46 26.17 18.03 -4.43
C ASN A 46 26.29 16.68 -3.69
N MET A 47 25.66 15.63 -4.21
CA MET A 47 25.74 14.28 -3.61
C MET A 47 27.20 13.78 -3.65
N PRO A 48 27.79 13.36 -2.51
CA PRO A 48 29.15 12.89 -2.46
C PRO A 48 29.35 11.67 -3.37
N ASN A 49 30.10 11.79 -4.45
CA ASN A 49 30.38 10.71 -5.40
C ASN A 49 31.87 10.34 -5.45
N GLU A 50 32.78 11.30 -5.31
CA GLU A 50 34.22 11.11 -5.54
C GLU A 50 34.84 9.99 -4.70
N ALA A 51 34.39 9.84 -3.45
CA ALA A 51 34.89 8.81 -2.54
C ALA A 51 34.23 7.44 -2.71
N THR A 52 33.02 7.35 -3.34
CA THR A 52 32.23 6.12 -3.36
C THR A 52 31.85 5.64 -4.75
N GLY A 53 31.88 6.50 -5.76
CA GLY A 53 31.41 6.17 -7.10
C GLY A 53 29.92 5.85 -7.21
N PHE A 54 29.09 6.34 -6.29
CA PHE A 54 27.67 5.99 -6.24
C PHE A 54 26.91 6.37 -7.52
N LYS A 55 27.20 7.56 -8.10
CA LYS A 55 26.56 8.01 -9.34
C LYS A 55 27.01 7.19 -10.57
N ASP A 56 28.13 6.48 -10.47
CA ASP A 56 28.67 5.65 -11.55
C ASP A 56 28.07 4.24 -11.50
N THR A 57 27.33 3.88 -10.44
CA THR A 57 26.70 2.58 -10.29
C THR A 57 25.64 2.36 -11.36
N LYS A 58 25.48 1.10 -11.76
CA LYS A 58 24.47 0.70 -12.73
C LYS A 58 23.05 0.92 -12.21
N ILE A 59 22.82 0.69 -10.89
CA ILE A 59 21.52 0.93 -10.28
C ILE A 59 21.13 2.41 -10.40
N TRP A 60 22.04 3.36 -10.11
CA TRP A 60 21.73 4.79 -10.22
C TRP A 60 21.39 5.19 -11.65
N ASN A 61 22.19 4.72 -12.63
CA ASN A 61 22.01 5.05 -14.04
C ASN A 61 20.76 4.41 -14.67
N MET A 62 20.19 3.38 -14.06
CA MET A 62 18.96 2.74 -14.50
C MET A 62 17.69 3.40 -13.93
N LEU A 63 17.81 4.24 -12.91
CA LEU A 63 16.67 4.91 -12.31
C LEU A 63 16.10 5.99 -13.23
N TYR A 64 14.81 6.10 -13.27
CA TYR A 64 14.11 7.25 -13.81
C TYR A 64 14.34 8.50 -12.94
N ASP A 65 14.22 9.68 -13.49
CA ASP A 65 14.49 10.92 -12.77
C ASP A 65 13.64 11.05 -11.50
N PHE A 66 12.35 10.72 -11.57
CA PHE A 66 11.50 10.72 -10.38
C PHE A 66 11.98 9.75 -9.29
N GLN A 67 12.58 8.62 -9.67
CA GLN A 67 13.14 7.66 -8.70
C GLN A 67 14.44 8.20 -8.09
N LYS A 68 15.29 8.85 -8.88
CA LYS A 68 16.51 9.53 -8.39
C LYS A 68 16.16 10.59 -7.35
N ASP A 69 15.17 11.45 -7.66
CA ASP A 69 14.65 12.44 -6.72
C ASP A 69 14.09 11.78 -5.44
N GLY A 70 13.42 10.64 -5.60
CA GLY A 70 12.96 9.83 -4.49
C GLY A 70 14.10 9.31 -3.62
N VAL A 71 15.19 8.80 -4.20
CA VAL A 71 16.37 8.34 -3.48
C VAL A 71 17.00 9.47 -2.67
N ILE A 72 17.19 10.62 -3.28
CA ILE A 72 17.77 11.81 -2.64
C ILE A 72 16.87 12.24 -1.46
N SER A 73 15.57 12.34 -1.68
CA SER A 73 14.62 12.70 -0.65
C SER A 73 14.58 11.70 0.51
N ILE A 74 14.68 10.38 0.21
CA ILE A 74 14.76 9.34 1.25
C ILE A 74 16.03 9.52 2.07
N ILE A 75 17.18 9.70 1.42
CA ILE A 75 18.48 9.87 2.11
C ILE A 75 18.39 11.09 3.05
N ASN A 76 17.91 12.24 2.58
CA ASN A 76 17.75 13.45 3.38
C ASN A 76 16.85 13.20 4.61
N LYS A 77 15.70 12.52 4.43
CA LYS A 77 14.81 12.18 5.55
C LYS A 77 15.43 11.18 6.53
N LEU A 78 16.15 10.18 6.04
CA LEU A 78 16.86 9.22 6.88
C LEU A 78 17.98 9.89 7.69
N GLU A 79 18.70 10.84 7.11
CA GLU A 79 19.75 11.58 7.84
C GLU A 79 19.16 12.53 8.89
N LYS A 80 18.05 13.19 8.57
CA LYS A 80 17.40 14.19 9.45
C LYS A 80 16.53 13.54 10.53
N HIS A 81 15.76 12.52 10.17
CA HIS A 81 14.70 11.95 11.01
C HIS A 81 14.88 10.48 11.37
N ASN A 82 15.95 9.79 10.92
CA ASN A 82 16.22 8.36 11.08
C ASN A 82 15.15 7.43 10.48
N GLY A 83 14.07 7.94 9.91
CA GLY A 83 13.00 7.13 9.38
C GLY A 83 12.34 7.76 8.17
N CYS A 84 11.94 6.91 7.22
CA CYS A 84 11.20 7.32 6.04
C CYS A 84 10.25 6.20 5.60
N ILE A 85 9.04 6.57 5.18
CA ILE A 85 8.09 5.66 4.51
C ILE A 85 8.02 6.05 3.04
N LEU A 86 8.42 5.14 2.16
CA LEU A 86 8.19 5.25 0.72
C LEU A 86 6.83 4.66 0.39
N ALA A 87 5.87 5.54 0.15
CA ALA A 87 4.46 5.23 -0.10
C ALA A 87 4.04 5.45 -1.56
N ASP A 88 4.95 5.33 -2.49
CA ASP A 88 4.67 5.45 -3.92
C ASP A 88 3.61 4.44 -4.36
N SER A 89 2.78 4.84 -5.33
CA SER A 89 1.76 3.99 -5.92
C SER A 89 2.31 2.66 -6.46
N VAL A 90 1.43 1.67 -6.60
CA VAL A 90 1.82 0.35 -7.14
C VAL A 90 2.36 0.51 -8.56
N GLY A 91 3.46 -0.19 -8.87
CA GLY A 91 4.06 -0.20 -10.22
C GLY A 91 5.08 0.91 -10.48
N LEU A 92 5.39 1.79 -9.51
CA LEU A 92 6.38 2.86 -9.64
C LEU A 92 7.83 2.43 -9.31
N GLY A 93 8.07 1.14 -9.03
CA GLY A 93 9.42 0.62 -8.85
C GLY A 93 10.05 0.89 -7.48
N LYS A 94 9.25 0.92 -6.39
CA LYS A 94 9.75 1.10 -5.01
C LYS A 94 10.98 0.27 -4.67
N THR A 95 11.03 -0.97 -5.12
CA THR A 95 12.16 -1.88 -4.89
C THR A 95 13.47 -1.33 -5.48
N PHE A 96 13.44 -0.78 -6.70
CA PHE A 96 14.65 -0.20 -7.33
C PHE A 96 15.06 1.10 -6.64
N THR A 97 14.10 1.94 -6.26
CA THR A 97 14.38 3.14 -5.44
C THR A 97 15.05 2.75 -4.12
N ALA A 98 14.54 1.74 -3.43
CA ALA A 98 15.12 1.25 -2.18
C ALA A 98 16.50 0.59 -2.38
N LEU A 99 16.70 -0.18 -3.47
CA LEU A 99 18.01 -0.76 -3.81
C LEU A 99 19.07 0.34 -4.06
N ALA A 100 18.70 1.46 -4.67
CA ALA A 100 19.62 2.58 -4.82
C ALA A 100 19.98 3.23 -3.47
N VAL A 101 19.01 3.35 -2.55
CA VAL A 101 19.29 3.80 -1.17
C VAL A 101 20.22 2.79 -0.46
N ILE A 102 19.97 1.50 -0.61
CA ILE A 102 20.84 0.44 -0.10
C ILE A 102 22.26 0.58 -0.68
N ALA A 103 22.40 0.79 -2.00
CA ALA A 103 23.69 0.98 -2.64
C ALA A 103 24.42 2.20 -2.07
N TYR A 104 23.73 3.31 -1.85
CA TYR A 104 24.31 4.52 -1.23
C TYR A 104 24.94 4.23 0.14
N TYR A 105 24.25 3.50 1.00
CA TYR A 105 24.77 3.13 2.33
C TYR A 105 25.80 1.98 2.26
N SER A 106 25.59 1.00 1.40
CA SER A 106 26.51 -0.13 1.21
C SER A 106 27.91 0.32 0.75
N LEU A 107 28.00 1.24 -0.21
CA LEU A 107 29.27 1.82 -0.67
C LEU A 107 29.96 2.69 0.40
N ARG A 108 29.27 2.99 1.49
CA ARG A 108 29.82 3.66 2.68
C ARG A 108 30.14 2.67 3.80
N ASN A 109 30.23 1.38 3.48
CA ASN A 109 30.48 0.29 4.42
C ASN A 109 29.48 0.22 5.60
N LYS A 110 28.24 0.61 5.35
CA LYS A 110 27.17 0.51 6.34
C LYS A 110 26.56 -0.89 6.34
N SER A 111 26.21 -1.38 7.52
CA SER A 111 25.56 -2.68 7.69
C SER A 111 24.06 -2.55 7.42
N ILE A 112 23.52 -3.37 6.51
CA ILE A 112 22.17 -3.21 6.01
C ILE A 112 21.39 -4.52 6.14
N LEU A 113 20.19 -4.43 6.73
CA LEU A 113 19.22 -5.52 6.81
C LEU A 113 17.99 -5.18 5.98
N VAL A 114 17.58 -6.13 5.15
CA VAL A 114 16.28 -6.10 4.45
C VAL A 114 15.36 -7.12 5.10
N LEU A 115 14.24 -6.66 5.61
CA LEU A 115 13.16 -7.49 6.15
C LEU A 115 12.02 -7.52 5.14
N CYS A 116 11.67 -8.70 4.65
CA CYS A 116 10.60 -8.86 3.66
C CYS A 116 9.71 -10.06 3.96
N PRO A 117 8.50 -10.13 3.40
CA PRO A 117 7.73 -11.36 3.36
C PRO A 117 8.50 -12.47 2.61
N LYS A 118 8.38 -13.72 3.07
CA LYS A 118 9.07 -14.86 2.45
C LYS A 118 8.86 -14.94 0.94
N ARG A 119 7.66 -14.65 0.46
CA ARG A 119 7.29 -14.68 -0.97
C ARG A 119 8.00 -13.62 -1.82
N LEU A 120 8.52 -12.55 -1.20
CA LEU A 120 9.25 -11.47 -1.86
C LEU A 120 10.77 -11.62 -1.76
N SER A 121 11.25 -12.66 -1.09
CA SER A 121 12.69 -12.86 -0.85
C SER A 121 13.52 -12.88 -2.14
N ASP A 122 13.02 -13.54 -3.19
CA ASP A 122 13.73 -13.65 -4.45
C ASP A 122 13.94 -12.28 -5.13
N ASN A 123 13.01 -11.34 -4.93
CA ASN A 123 13.15 -9.98 -5.45
C ASN A 123 14.29 -9.20 -4.78
N TRP A 124 14.72 -9.61 -3.60
CA TRP A 124 15.81 -9.00 -2.86
C TRP A 124 17.10 -9.80 -2.96
N THR A 125 17.04 -11.11 -2.76
CA THR A 125 18.25 -11.97 -2.77
C THR A 125 18.95 -12.01 -4.10
N GLN A 126 18.23 -11.86 -5.22
CA GLN A 126 18.82 -11.86 -6.55
C GLN A 126 19.80 -10.70 -6.80
N TYR A 127 19.66 -9.57 -6.11
CA TYR A 127 20.51 -8.38 -6.28
C TYR A 127 21.62 -8.26 -5.23
N CYS A 128 21.70 -9.18 -4.28
CA CYS A 128 22.75 -9.17 -3.27
C CYS A 128 24.12 -9.41 -3.90
N GLY A 129 25.14 -8.64 -3.51
CA GLY A 129 26.49 -8.70 -4.08
C GLY A 129 27.20 -10.06 -3.95
N ASN A 130 26.75 -10.91 -3.02
CA ASN A 130 27.25 -12.28 -2.87
C ASN A 130 26.57 -13.28 -3.82
N ASN A 131 25.55 -12.86 -4.56
CA ASN A 131 24.87 -13.69 -5.52
C ASN A 131 25.57 -13.63 -6.86
N ASN A 132 26.37 -14.67 -7.18
CA ASN A 132 27.07 -14.82 -8.46
C ASN A 132 26.15 -15.30 -9.58
N ASP A 133 24.85 -15.27 -9.38
CA ASP A 133 23.89 -15.62 -10.42
C ASP A 133 23.97 -14.61 -11.56
N THR A 134 24.03 -15.12 -12.79
CA THR A 134 24.02 -14.32 -14.03
C THR A 134 22.77 -13.46 -14.17
N THR A 135 21.72 -13.74 -13.39
CA THR A 135 20.51 -12.95 -13.32
C THR A 135 20.67 -11.65 -12.53
N ASN A 136 21.74 -11.51 -11.73
CA ASN A 136 22.00 -10.29 -10.97
C ASN A 136 22.52 -9.19 -11.90
N ILE A 137 21.61 -8.32 -12.35
CA ILE A 137 21.94 -7.21 -13.24
C ILE A 137 22.84 -6.15 -12.58
N PHE A 138 22.94 -6.12 -11.24
CA PHE A 138 23.74 -5.19 -10.43
C PHE A 138 24.98 -5.85 -9.81
N TYR A 139 25.40 -7.00 -10.35
CA TYR A 139 26.59 -7.70 -9.83
C TYR A 139 27.84 -6.82 -9.78
N GLU A 140 28.02 -5.95 -10.77
CA GLU A 140 29.16 -5.04 -10.86
C GLU A 140 29.13 -3.95 -9.77
N ASP A 141 27.95 -3.55 -9.31
CA ASP A 141 27.76 -2.55 -8.24
C ASP A 141 28.13 -3.09 -6.86
N ARG A 142 28.27 -4.42 -6.69
CA ARG A 142 28.67 -5.11 -5.46
C ARG A 142 27.89 -4.67 -4.22
N ILE A 143 26.58 -4.47 -4.35
CA ILE A 143 25.71 -4.01 -3.29
C ILE A 143 25.61 -5.08 -2.19
N GLN A 144 26.02 -4.76 -0.96
CA GLN A 144 26.03 -5.69 0.18
C GLN A 144 24.88 -5.39 1.12
N TYR A 145 24.05 -6.37 1.39
CA TYR A 145 22.99 -6.35 2.41
C TYR A 145 22.57 -7.76 2.77
N GLU A 146 21.96 -7.91 3.93
CA GLU A 146 21.39 -9.17 4.40
C GLU A 146 19.89 -9.19 4.21
N VAL A 147 19.34 -10.35 3.83
CA VAL A 147 17.88 -10.54 3.67
C VAL A 147 17.39 -11.55 4.68
N LEU A 148 16.46 -11.14 5.52
CA LEU A 148 15.74 -11.99 6.47
C LEU A 148 14.23 -11.78 6.29
N TYR A 149 13.43 -12.74 6.78
CA TYR A 149 11.99 -12.67 6.65
C TYR A 149 11.35 -12.04 7.89
N HIS A 150 10.18 -11.44 7.72
CA HIS A 150 9.38 -10.96 8.85
C HIS A 150 9.15 -12.06 9.90
N THR A 151 9.05 -13.31 9.45
CA THR A 151 8.85 -14.49 10.32
C THR A 151 10.10 -14.95 11.05
N ASP A 152 11.28 -14.43 10.71
CA ASP A 152 12.52 -14.77 11.40
C ASP A 152 12.71 -13.93 12.68
N LEU A 153 12.01 -12.80 12.78
CA LEU A 153 12.03 -11.95 13.98
C LEU A 153 11.47 -12.70 15.21
N GLY A 154 12.25 -12.77 16.27
CA GLY A 154 11.89 -13.47 17.52
C GLY A 154 11.86 -14.99 17.42
N ARG A 155 12.32 -15.57 16.30
CA ARG A 155 12.44 -17.02 16.13
C ARG A 155 13.76 -17.53 16.69
N ILE A 156 13.73 -18.68 17.35
CA ILE A 156 14.93 -19.39 17.83
C ILE A 156 15.28 -20.49 16.82
N GLY A 157 16.54 -20.54 16.37
CA GLY A 157 17.06 -21.56 15.47
C GLY A 157 17.56 -21.03 14.14
N THR A 158 17.37 -21.79 13.08
CA THR A 158 17.89 -21.47 11.76
C THR A 158 16.87 -20.68 10.94
N ALA A 159 17.31 -19.59 10.32
CA ALA A 159 16.52 -18.84 9.35
C ALA A 159 16.25 -19.67 8.08
N HIS A 160 15.30 -19.24 7.27
CA HIS A 160 15.00 -19.92 6.01
C HIS A 160 16.15 -19.91 4.99
N ASN A 161 17.07 -18.95 5.09
CA ASN A 161 18.30 -18.89 4.28
C ASN A 161 19.45 -19.76 4.82
N GLY A 162 19.20 -20.57 5.84
CA GLY A 162 20.19 -21.46 6.45
C GLY A 162 21.07 -20.83 7.54
N ARG A 163 20.94 -19.54 7.81
CA ARG A 163 21.70 -18.82 8.84
C ARG A 163 21.16 -19.14 10.23
N ASP A 164 22.04 -19.32 11.20
CA ASP A 164 21.65 -19.46 12.61
C ASP A 164 21.30 -18.08 13.18
N LEU A 165 20.04 -17.87 13.52
CA LEU A 165 19.51 -16.61 14.03
C LEU A 165 20.09 -16.22 15.40
N ARG A 166 20.67 -17.18 16.16
CA ARG A 166 21.36 -16.90 17.41
C ARG A 166 22.69 -16.17 17.21
N LEU A 167 23.26 -16.28 15.99
CA LEU A 167 24.53 -15.64 15.61
C LEU A 167 24.33 -14.28 14.92
N VAL A 168 23.09 -13.86 14.72
CA VAL A 168 22.77 -12.56 14.16
C VAL A 168 22.91 -11.49 15.25
N ASN A 169 23.77 -10.53 15.00
CA ASN A 169 23.87 -9.35 15.87
C ASN A 169 22.82 -8.32 15.44
N TRP A 170 21.61 -8.47 15.97
CA TRP A 170 20.44 -7.71 15.59
C TRP A 170 20.59 -6.19 15.77
N GLY A 171 21.33 -5.74 16.76
CA GLY A 171 21.58 -4.32 17.03
C GLY A 171 22.69 -3.67 16.20
N ASN A 172 23.28 -4.38 15.22
CA ASN A 172 24.45 -3.87 14.48
C ASN A 172 24.13 -3.47 13.02
N TYR A 173 22.90 -3.10 12.74
CA TYR A 173 22.51 -2.62 11.41
C TYR A 173 22.37 -1.10 11.41
N ASP A 174 23.11 -0.42 10.52
CA ASP A 174 22.99 1.02 10.31
C ASP A 174 21.69 1.40 9.57
N LEU A 175 21.24 0.52 8.67
CA LEU A 175 19.99 0.69 7.93
C LEU A 175 19.16 -0.59 7.95
N VAL A 176 17.89 -0.46 8.28
CA VAL A 176 16.89 -1.53 8.14
C VAL A 176 15.86 -1.11 7.10
N VAL A 177 15.71 -1.91 6.06
CA VAL A 177 14.67 -1.73 5.03
C VAL A 177 13.55 -2.73 5.30
N VAL A 178 12.34 -2.26 5.53
CA VAL A 178 11.17 -3.09 5.80
C VAL A 178 10.24 -3.03 4.60
N ASP A 179 10.24 -4.09 3.79
CA ASP A 179 9.33 -4.22 2.66
C ASP A 179 7.95 -4.67 3.14
N GLU A 180 6.89 -4.14 2.51
CA GLU A 180 5.51 -4.35 2.94
C GLU A 180 5.31 -4.06 4.44
N SER A 181 5.76 -2.86 4.85
CA SER A 181 5.79 -2.43 6.25
C SER A 181 4.43 -2.40 6.94
N HIS A 182 3.34 -2.40 6.18
CA HIS A 182 1.98 -2.52 6.72
C HIS A 182 1.75 -3.82 7.53
N ASN A 183 2.63 -4.83 7.40
CA ASN A 183 2.60 -6.03 8.25
C ASN A 183 2.95 -5.75 9.71
N PHE A 184 3.58 -4.62 9.99
CA PHE A 184 3.92 -4.16 11.34
C PHE A 184 2.96 -3.08 11.87
N ARG A 185 1.79 -2.94 11.28
CA ARG A 185 0.76 -1.96 11.69
C ARG A 185 0.11 -2.26 13.05
N ASN A 186 0.05 -3.54 13.43
CA ASN A 186 -0.60 -4.00 14.65
C ASN A 186 0.45 -4.35 15.71
N ASN A 187 0.40 -3.66 16.84
CA ASN A 187 1.12 -4.03 18.03
C ASN A 187 0.11 -4.58 19.06
N ASN A 188 -0.20 -5.87 18.95
CA ASN A 188 -1.07 -6.55 19.93
C ASN A 188 -0.19 -7.26 20.94
N PRO A 189 0.05 -6.70 22.13
CA PRO A 189 0.87 -7.34 23.15
C PRO A 189 0.19 -8.64 23.61
N VAL A 190 0.89 -9.75 23.46
CA VAL A 190 0.47 -11.05 23.98
C VAL A 190 1.13 -11.23 25.33
N LYS A 191 0.33 -11.59 26.36
CA LYS A 191 0.85 -11.82 27.73
C LYS A 191 1.95 -12.88 27.66
N ASP A 192 3.12 -12.55 28.19
CA ASP A 192 4.30 -13.43 28.32
C ASP A 192 4.95 -13.87 26.98
N LYS A 193 4.68 -13.15 25.85
CA LYS A 193 5.34 -13.45 24.57
C LYS A 193 5.68 -12.15 23.84
N GLU A 194 6.93 -11.98 23.49
CA GLU A 194 7.39 -10.88 22.66
C GLU A 194 6.86 -11.03 21.23
N THR A 195 6.23 -9.97 20.71
CA THR A 195 5.73 -9.95 19.35
C THR A 195 6.87 -9.67 18.36
N ARG A 196 6.68 -9.94 17.06
CA ARG A 196 7.64 -9.57 16.00
C ARG A 196 7.89 -8.06 15.98
N TYR A 197 6.84 -7.29 16.25
CA TYR A 197 6.90 -5.83 16.36
C TYR A 197 7.79 -5.40 17.52
N ASP A 198 7.59 -5.98 18.72
CA ASP A 198 8.38 -5.67 19.89
C ASP A 198 9.84 -6.10 19.72
N PHE A 199 10.07 -7.27 19.11
CA PHE A 199 11.42 -7.74 18.79
C PHE A 199 12.16 -6.79 17.85
N LEU A 200 11.49 -6.33 16.78
CA LEU A 200 12.06 -5.36 15.84
C LEU A 200 12.47 -4.07 16.55
N ILE A 201 11.61 -3.54 17.41
CA ILE A 201 11.90 -2.30 18.14
C ILE A 201 13.00 -2.52 19.18
N ASN A 202 12.88 -3.55 20.02
CA ASN A 202 13.76 -3.71 21.19
C ASN A 202 15.14 -4.18 20.78
N HIS A 203 15.25 -5.20 19.92
CA HIS A 203 16.51 -5.86 19.59
C HIS A 203 17.19 -5.37 18.32
N VAL A 204 16.42 -4.90 17.34
CA VAL A 204 17.02 -4.46 16.07
C VAL A 204 17.28 -2.96 16.07
N ILE A 205 16.35 -2.16 16.62
CA ILE A 205 16.41 -0.70 16.50
C ILE A 205 16.97 -0.04 17.76
N LYS A 206 16.57 -0.51 18.96
CA LYS A 206 17.01 0.11 20.23
C LYS A 206 18.35 -0.40 20.75
N GLU A 207 18.66 -1.68 20.53
CA GLU A 207 19.90 -2.28 21.01
C GLU A 207 21.05 -2.00 20.02
N GLY A 208 21.99 -1.14 20.34
CA GLY A 208 23.22 -1.00 19.61
C GLY A 208 23.37 0.31 18.85
N VAL A 209 23.63 0.28 17.54
CA VAL A 209 23.85 1.49 16.74
C VAL A 209 22.54 2.24 16.50
N ARG A 210 22.66 3.54 16.21
CA ARG A 210 21.48 4.34 15.82
C ARG A 210 21.00 3.93 14.43
N THR A 211 20.08 2.99 14.41
CA THR A 211 19.55 2.39 13.18
C THR A 211 18.63 3.34 12.45
N LYS A 212 18.85 3.52 11.16
CA LYS A 212 17.91 4.19 10.24
C LYS A 212 16.90 3.18 9.70
N VAL A 213 15.65 3.59 9.48
CA VAL A 213 14.59 2.70 9.02
C VAL A 213 13.92 3.24 7.76
N LEU A 214 14.03 2.49 6.67
CA LEU A 214 13.28 2.73 5.43
C LEU A 214 12.13 1.73 5.35
N MET A 215 10.92 2.22 5.33
CA MET A 215 9.71 1.41 5.19
C MET A 215 9.13 1.55 3.80
N LEU A 216 8.76 0.43 3.17
CA LEU A 216 8.14 0.39 1.86
C LEU A 216 6.71 -0.13 2.00
N SER A 217 5.74 0.64 1.54
CA SER A 217 4.35 0.21 1.48
C SER A 217 3.60 0.99 0.42
N ALA A 218 2.77 0.32 -0.37
CA ALA A 218 1.85 1.01 -1.27
C ALA A 218 0.64 1.59 -0.51
N THR A 219 0.34 1.05 0.66
CA THR A 219 -0.82 1.40 1.49
C THR A 219 -0.41 1.54 2.95
N PRO A 220 0.34 2.60 3.32
CA PRO A 220 0.80 2.77 4.69
C PRO A 220 -0.34 3.04 5.68
N VAL A 221 -1.45 3.57 5.21
CA VAL A 221 -2.71 3.69 5.94
C VAL A 221 -3.72 2.77 5.26
N ASN A 222 -4.12 1.71 5.94
CA ASN A 222 -5.08 0.76 5.35
C ASN A 222 -6.48 0.95 5.93
N ASN A 223 -6.60 1.04 7.24
CA ASN A 223 -7.90 1.11 7.93
C ASN A 223 -7.97 2.23 8.96
N ARG A 224 -6.85 2.58 9.59
CA ARG A 224 -6.79 3.56 10.69
C ARG A 224 -5.49 4.36 10.64
N TYR A 225 -5.54 5.61 11.08
CA TYR A 225 -4.30 6.38 11.25
C TYR A 225 -3.36 5.79 12.32
N ASN A 226 -3.88 4.97 13.24
CA ASN A 226 -3.05 4.19 14.17
C ASN A 226 -2.13 3.19 13.46
N ASP A 227 -2.50 2.68 12.30
CA ASP A 227 -1.63 1.81 11.49
C ASP A 227 -0.35 2.54 11.09
N LEU A 228 -0.50 3.81 10.67
CA LEU A 228 0.61 4.68 10.35
C LEU A 228 1.42 5.06 11.60
N LYS A 229 0.75 5.35 12.73
CA LYS A 229 1.40 5.61 14.02
C LYS A 229 2.33 4.47 14.43
N ASN A 230 1.85 3.23 14.35
CA ASN A 230 2.65 2.06 14.72
C ASN A 230 3.84 1.85 13.77
N GLN A 231 3.67 2.08 12.47
CA GLN A 231 4.78 2.03 11.52
C GLN A 231 5.80 3.14 11.82
N LEU A 232 5.38 4.37 12.06
CA LEU A 232 6.28 5.46 12.40
C LEU A 232 7.01 5.21 13.73
N ALA A 233 6.36 4.60 14.71
CA ALA A 233 6.98 4.25 15.99
C ALA A 233 8.20 3.33 15.84
N ILE A 234 8.26 2.52 14.78
CA ILE A 234 9.44 1.71 14.45
C ILE A 234 10.64 2.63 14.16
N ALA A 235 10.46 3.67 13.34
CA ALA A 235 11.52 4.60 12.97
C ALA A 235 12.08 5.40 14.17
N TYR A 236 11.23 5.73 15.13
CA TYR A 236 11.59 6.56 16.29
C TYR A 236 11.85 5.76 17.56
N SER A 237 11.91 4.43 17.46
CA SER A 237 12.15 3.58 18.63
C SER A 237 11.14 3.81 19.77
N GLN A 238 9.94 4.28 19.47
CA GLN A 238 8.94 4.76 20.43
C GLN A 238 9.41 5.97 21.29
N ASP A 239 10.52 6.60 20.95
CA ASP A 239 10.94 7.86 21.57
C ASP A 239 10.24 9.03 20.90
N TYR A 240 9.00 9.25 21.30
CA TYR A 240 8.17 10.31 20.76
C TYR A 240 8.70 11.71 21.10
N ASP A 241 9.33 11.87 22.27
CA ASP A 241 9.80 13.18 22.76
C ASP A 241 10.97 13.72 21.91
N ALA A 242 11.90 12.84 21.50
CA ALA A 242 13.01 13.24 20.64
C ALA A 242 12.52 13.65 19.25
N PHE A 243 11.50 12.98 18.76
CA PHE A 243 10.92 13.26 17.46
C PHE A 243 10.08 14.55 17.48
N GLU A 244 9.24 14.73 18.50
CA GLU A 244 8.44 15.94 18.69
C GLU A 244 9.31 17.20 18.74
N LYS A 245 10.46 17.14 19.38
CA LYS A 245 11.44 18.24 19.39
C LYS A 245 12.02 18.53 18.00
N SER A 246 12.18 17.50 17.17
CA SER A 246 12.73 17.67 15.81
C SER A 246 11.73 18.23 14.81
N LEU A 247 10.43 18.06 15.08
CA LEU A 247 9.34 18.51 14.19
C LEU A 247 8.71 19.85 14.58
N ASP A 248 9.01 20.35 15.77
CA ASP A 248 8.39 21.57 16.33
C ASP A 248 6.84 21.57 16.32
N THR A 249 6.23 20.41 16.61
CA THR A 249 4.78 20.26 16.68
C THR A 249 4.23 20.75 18.02
N LYS A 250 3.01 21.32 18.03
CA LYS A 250 2.33 21.77 19.27
C LYS A 250 1.82 20.63 20.12
N SER A 251 1.42 19.54 19.49
CA SER A 251 0.81 18.39 20.12
C SER A 251 1.74 17.20 20.05
N ASN A 252 1.71 16.34 21.08
CA ASN A 252 2.42 15.09 21.01
C ASN A 252 1.85 14.13 19.95
N ILE A 253 2.67 13.24 19.44
CA ILE A 253 2.32 12.33 18.35
C ILE A 253 1.04 11.54 18.65
N ALA A 254 0.88 11.06 19.89
CA ALA A 254 -0.31 10.32 20.29
C ALA A 254 -1.58 11.18 20.17
N THR A 255 -1.51 12.44 20.52
CA THR A 255 -2.64 13.40 20.40
C THR A 255 -2.88 13.75 18.92
N ILE A 256 -1.83 13.95 18.12
CA ILE A 256 -1.95 14.21 16.68
C ILE A 256 -2.73 13.07 16.00
N PHE A 257 -2.34 11.82 16.23
CA PHE A 257 -3.02 10.66 15.64
C PHE A 257 -4.44 10.45 16.17
N ARG A 258 -4.67 10.68 17.46
CA ARG A 258 -6.02 10.61 18.06
C ARG A 258 -6.97 11.64 17.42
N ASN A 259 -6.50 12.88 17.24
CA ASN A 259 -7.28 13.93 16.60
C ASN A 259 -7.55 13.61 15.13
N ALA A 260 -6.54 13.15 14.40
CA ALA A 260 -6.69 12.75 13.00
C ALA A 260 -7.72 11.60 12.87
N GLN A 261 -7.67 10.61 13.77
CA GLN A 261 -8.64 9.50 13.78
C GLN A 261 -10.05 10.00 14.11
N ALA A 262 -10.20 10.96 15.02
CA ALA A 262 -11.50 11.54 15.34
C ALA A 262 -12.11 12.27 14.15
N VAL A 263 -11.32 13.07 13.42
CA VAL A 263 -11.75 13.74 12.19
C VAL A 263 -12.18 12.74 11.13
N PHE A 264 -11.40 11.68 10.94
CA PHE A 264 -11.73 10.60 10.01
C PHE A 264 -13.04 9.92 10.38
N ASN A 265 -13.23 9.58 11.65
CA ASN A 265 -14.43 8.93 12.14
C ASN A 265 -15.67 9.83 11.96
N ASP A 266 -15.54 11.13 12.15
CA ASP A 266 -16.63 12.09 11.96
C ASP A 266 -16.98 12.26 10.47
N TRP A 267 -15.97 12.38 9.62
CA TRP A 267 -16.16 12.42 8.18
C TRP A 267 -16.79 11.13 7.65
N SER A 268 -16.36 9.98 8.13
CA SER A 268 -16.88 8.67 7.70
C SER A 268 -18.34 8.41 8.12
N LYS A 269 -18.85 9.14 9.14
CA LYS A 269 -20.26 9.09 9.56
C LYS A 269 -21.22 9.83 8.64
N ARG A 270 -20.70 10.72 7.80
CA ARG A 270 -21.54 11.47 6.86
C ARG A 270 -22.12 10.55 5.79
N PRO A 271 -23.29 10.88 5.21
CA PRO A 271 -23.82 10.17 4.06
C PRO A 271 -22.78 10.12 2.91
N PRO A 272 -22.68 9.03 2.13
CA PRO A 272 -21.67 8.88 1.06
C PRO A 272 -21.63 10.06 0.08
N GLU A 273 -22.78 10.65 -0.21
CA GLU A 273 -22.96 11.79 -1.11
C GLU A 273 -22.32 13.10 -0.58
N GLU A 274 -22.19 13.21 0.74
CA GLU A 274 -21.62 14.37 1.44
C GLU A 274 -20.13 14.18 1.79
N ARG A 275 -19.54 13.02 1.54
CA ARG A 275 -18.15 12.72 1.85
C ARG A 275 -17.22 13.27 0.79
N LYS A 276 -16.91 14.57 0.86
CA LYS A 276 -15.92 15.17 -0.03
C LYS A 276 -14.52 14.96 0.54
N PRO A 277 -13.54 14.50 -0.26
CA PRO A 277 -12.15 14.36 0.16
C PRO A 277 -11.58 15.65 0.74
N LYS A 278 -11.93 16.79 0.18
CA LYS A 278 -11.50 18.11 0.65
C LYS A 278 -11.86 18.34 2.11
N ASP A 279 -13.08 18.01 2.53
CA ASP A 279 -13.55 18.23 3.92
C ASP A 279 -12.73 17.41 4.94
N LEU A 280 -12.24 16.23 4.56
CA LEU A 280 -11.35 15.44 5.40
C LEU A 280 -9.96 16.08 5.50
N ILE A 281 -9.39 16.52 4.36
CA ILE A 281 -8.07 17.19 4.32
C ILE A 281 -8.10 18.46 5.17
N ASP A 282 -9.15 19.27 5.03
CA ASP A 282 -9.33 20.52 5.77
C ASP A 282 -9.51 20.29 7.28
N GLY A 283 -10.13 19.17 7.65
CA GLY A 283 -10.33 18.77 9.04
C GLY A 283 -9.06 18.26 9.74
N LEU A 284 -8.06 17.77 9.00
CA LEU A 284 -6.82 17.27 9.57
C LEU A 284 -5.94 18.40 10.11
N SER A 285 -5.40 18.21 11.33
CA SER A 285 -4.54 19.20 11.96
C SER A 285 -3.26 19.47 11.17
N ILE A 286 -2.76 20.67 11.25
CA ILE A 286 -1.50 21.07 10.62
C ILE A 286 -0.33 20.26 11.18
N ASP A 287 -0.31 19.97 12.48
CA ASP A 287 0.69 19.09 13.08
C ASP A 287 0.73 17.71 12.42
N PHE A 288 -0.44 17.16 12.01
CA PHE A 288 -0.51 15.90 11.30
C PHE A 288 0.06 16.00 9.87
N LYS A 289 -0.21 17.12 9.18
CA LYS A 289 0.34 17.39 7.84
C LYS A 289 1.87 17.55 7.90
N ILE A 290 2.41 18.29 8.89
CA ILE A 290 3.85 18.43 9.14
C ILE A 290 4.51 17.06 9.38
N LEU A 291 3.92 16.25 10.25
CA LEU A 291 4.41 14.92 10.58
C LEU A 291 4.53 14.07 9.32
N LEU A 292 3.48 14.01 8.52
CA LEU A 292 3.47 13.22 7.28
C LEU A 292 4.53 13.70 6.29
N ASP A 293 4.60 15.00 6.05
CA ASP A 293 5.56 15.58 5.09
C ASP A 293 7.02 15.30 5.49
N SER A 294 7.30 15.27 6.79
CA SER A 294 8.66 15.04 7.29
C SER A 294 9.13 13.60 7.11
N VAL A 295 8.25 12.62 7.15
CA VAL A 295 8.64 11.19 7.22
C VAL A 295 8.10 10.33 6.09
N THR A 296 7.27 10.85 5.20
CA THR A 296 6.73 10.10 4.08
C THR A 296 7.15 10.68 2.74
N ILE A 297 7.28 9.80 1.76
CA ILE A 297 7.37 10.14 0.35
C ILE A 297 6.29 9.34 -0.33
N ALA A 298 5.33 10.02 -0.94
CA ALA A 298 4.23 9.42 -1.65
C ALA A 298 4.06 10.14 -2.98
N ARG A 299 4.11 9.38 -4.07
CA ARG A 299 3.92 9.92 -5.41
C ARG A 299 2.87 9.09 -6.13
N SER A 300 1.97 9.78 -6.76
CA SER A 300 0.93 9.19 -7.59
C SER A 300 1.36 9.14 -9.05
N ARG A 301 0.69 8.31 -9.85
CA ARG A 301 0.91 8.27 -11.31
C ARG A 301 0.53 9.60 -11.95
N LYS A 302 -0.54 10.25 -11.47
CA LYS A 302 -0.99 11.56 -11.92
C LYS A 302 0.12 12.59 -11.69
N ASN A 303 0.75 12.56 -10.52
CA ASN A 303 1.86 13.45 -10.20
C ASN A 303 3.04 13.20 -11.13
N ILE A 304 3.42 11.93 -11.33
CA ILE A 304 4.54 11.61 -12.22
C ILE A 304 4.25 12.01 -13.66
N ALA A 305 3.07 11.74 -14.18
CA ALA A 305 2.69 12.12 -15.52
C ALA A 305 2.62 13.64 -15.73
N LYS A 306 2.39 14.40 -14.64
CA LYS A 306 2.31 15.86 -14.69
C LYS A 306 3.69 16.54 -14.59
N TYR A 307 4.62 15.96 -13.82
CA TYR A 307 5.87 16.64 -13.44
C TYR A 307 7.12 16.10 -14.15
N TYR A 308 7.06 14.92 -14.73
CA TYR A 308 8.22 14.30 -15.37
C TYR A 308 7.97 14.07 -16.85
N ASN A 309 9.03 14.10 -17.64
CA ASN A 309 8.94 13.86 -19.07
C ASN A 309 8.53 12.41 -19.34
N ILE A 310 7.28 12.23 -19.81
CA ILE A 310 6.68 10.94 -20.12
C ILE A 310 7.49 10.18 -21.20
N ASP A 311 8.13 10.90 -22.12
CA ASP A 311 8.91 10.27 -23.19
C ASP A 311 10.17 9.57 -22.68
N SER A 312 10.75 10.06 -21.59
CA SER A 312 11.92 9.44 -20.93
C SER A 312 11.54 8.29 -20.01
N ILE A 313 10.35 8.34 -19.43
CA ILE A 313 9.87 7.40 -18.42
C ILE A 313 9.12 6.22 -19.07
N GLY A 314 8.54 6.41 -20.25
CA GLY A 314 7.61 5.49 -20.88
C GLY A 314 6.15 5.75 -20.49
N LYS A 315 5.24 5.43 -21.38
CA LYS A 315 3.80 5.65 -21.16
C LYS A 315 3.23 4.62 -20.19
N PHE A 316 2.28 5.07 -19.35
CA PHE A 316 1.39 4.15 -18.67
C PHE A 316 0.37 3.60 -19.66
N PRO A 317 0.02 2.30 -19.58
CA PRO A 317 -1.04 1.76 -20.40
C PRO A 317 -2.40 2.39 -20.03
N GLU A 318 -3.25 2.60 -21.02
CA GLU A 318 -4.64 3.01 -20.81
C GLU A 318 -5.41 1.87 -20.11
N ARG A 319 -6.07 2.18 -19.02
CA ARG A 319 -6.94 1.24 -18.31
C ARG A 319 -8.30 1.22 -18.95
N LEU A 320 -8.66 0.12 -19.57
CA LEU A 320 -10.03 -0.07 -20.03
C LEU A 320 -10.98 -0.29 -18.83
N PRO A 321 -12.25 0.12 -18.94
CA PRO A 321 -13.24 -0.12 -17.88
C PRO A 321 -13.30 -1.60 -17.49
N PRO A 322 -13.32 -1.94 -16.19
CA PRO A 322 -13.38 -3.32 -15.72
C PRO A 322 -14.65 -4.01 -16.22
N LYS A 323 -14.51 -5.24 -16.71
CA LYS A 323 -15.66 -6.08 -17.08
C LYS A 323 -16.04 -6.99 -15.91
N SER A 324 -17.33 -7.05 -15.59
CA SER A 324 -17.88 -7.88 -14.52
C SER A 324 -18.78 -8.97 -15.08
N TYR A 325 -18.55 -10.21 -14.65
CA TYR A 325 -19.33 -11.38 -15.03
C TYR A 325 -19.97 -12.02 -13.78
N TYR A 326 -21.21 -12.52 -13.93
CA TYR A 326 -22.03 -13.09 -12.84
C TYR A 326 -22.50 -14.51 -13.23
N PRO A 327 -21.61 -15.45 -13.50
CA PRO A 327 -22.01 -16.77 -13.94
C PRO A 327 -22.71 -17.54 -12.81
N GLU A 328 -23.80 -18.20 -13.14
CA GLU A 328 -24.41 -19.23 -12.30
C GLU A 328 -23.48 -20.46 -12.22
N LEU A 329 -23.73 -21.36 -11.27
CA LEU A 329 -22.92 -22.58 -11.10
C LEU A 329 -23.02 -23.47 -12.35
N THR A 330 -24.24 -23.64 -12.84
CA THR A 330 -24.54 -24.51 -13.98
C THR A 330 -25.87 -24.10 -14.61
N LYS A 331 -26.03 -24.41 -15.89
CA LYS A 331 -27.32 -24.27 -16.62
C LYS A 331 -28.29 -25.43 -16.32
N ARG A 332 -27.85 -26.43 -15.58
CA ARG A 332 -28.68 -27.58 -15.20
C ARG A 332 -29.71 -27.21 -14.15
N LYS A 333 -30.98 -27.56 -14.39
CA LYS A 333 -32.09 -27.26 -13.46
C LYS A 333 -32.24 -28.31 -12.35
N ASP A 334 -31.57 -29.46 -12.48
CA ASP A 334 -31.60 -30.59 -11.50
C ASP A 334 -30.45 -30.53 -10.48
N VAL A 335 -29.81 -29.37 -10.37
CA VAL A 335 -28.72 -29.10 -9.42
C VAL A 335 -29.08 -27.84 -8.61
N PRO A 336 -28.86 -27.85 -7.26
CA PRO A 336 -29.16 -26.69 -6.43
C PRO A 336 -28.27 -25.50 -6.80
N GLN A 337 -28.87 -24.32 -6.78
CA GLN A 337 -28.17 -23.07 -7.01
C GLN A 337 -27.62 -22.48 -5.71
N TYR A 338 -26.85 -21.39 -5.79
CA TYR A 338 -26.21 -20.77 -4.62
C TYR A 338 -27.09 -20.60 -3.41
N LYS A 339 -28.33 -20.14 -3.58
CA LYS A 339 -29.29 -19.90 -2.48
C LYS A 339 -29.67 -21.18 -1.73
N GLU A 340 -29.91 -22.24 -2.45
CA GLU A 340 -30.29 -23.56 -1.89
C GLU A 340 -29.11 -24.21 -1.19
N ILE A 341 -27.91 -24.12 -1.79
CA ILE A 341 -26.66 -24.58 -1.16
C ILE A 341 -26.41 -23.83 0.14
N TYR A 342 -26.56 -22.50 0.12
CA TYR A 342 -26.41 -21.67 1.30
C TYR A 342 -27.36 -22.08 2.43
N GLN A 343 -28.63 -22.34 2.12
CA GLN A 343 -29.59 -22.79 3.11
C GLN A 343 -29.20 -24.15 3.71
N SER A 344 -28.71 -25.08 2.88
CA SER A 344 -28.23 -26.38 3.33
C SER A 344 -27.01 -26.26 4.24
N ILE A 345 -26.03 -25.43 3.89
CA ILE A 345 -24.85 -25.15 4.73
C ILE A 345 -25.28 -24.52 6.07
N LYS A 346 -26.24 -23.60 6.03
CA LYS A 346 -26.75 -22.93 7.25
C LYS A 346 -27.49 -23.90 8.19
N SER A 347 -28.11 -24.94 7.65
CA SER A 347 -28.81 -25.94 8.46
C SER A 347 -27.87 -26.93 9.14
N MET A 348 -26.61 -27.04 8.70
CA MET A 348 -25.63 -27.95 9.34
C MET A 348 -25.29 -27.51 10.76
N THR A 349 -25.21 -28.47 11.64
CA THR A 349 -24.77 -28.26 13.02
C THR A 349 -23.27 -28.05 13.12
N MET A 350 -22.51 -28.57 12.13
CA MET A 350 -21.05 -28.60 12.14
C MET A 350 -20.50 -29.24 13.45
N ALA A 351 -21.10 -30.38 13.84
CA ALA A 351 -20.92 -30.98 15.14
C ALA A 351 -19.47 -31.37 15.47
N VAL A 352 -18.67 -31.76 14.47
CA VAL A 352 -17.24 -32.07 14.66
C VAL A 352 -16.44 -30.81 15.03
N TYR A 353 -16.81 -29.68 14.52
CA TYR A 353 -16.14 -28.39 14.81
C TYR A 353 -16.70 -27.73 16.06
N GLY A 354 -17.92 -28.08 16.48
CA GLY A 354 -18.61 -27.57 17.64
C GLY A 354 -18.59 -28.50 18.86
N LEU A 355 -17.53 -29.28 19.07
CA LEU A 355 -17.46 -30.34 20.11
C LEU A 355 -17.81 -29.85 21.53
N PHE A 356 -17.50 -28.58 21.88
CA PHE A 356 -17.84 -28.02 23.18
C PHE A 356 -19.34 -27.88 23.46
N ASP A 357 -20.14 -27.76 22.44
CA ASP A 357 -21.59 -27.63 22.59
C ASP A 357 -22.20 -28.96 23.13
N PHE A 358 -21.49 -30.05 22.96
CA PHE A 358 -21.88 -31.38 23.36
C PHE A 358 -21.18 -31.87 24.63
N VAL A 359 -20.34 -31.09 25.29
CA VAL A 359 -19.77 -31.43 26.59
C VAL A 359 -20.86 -31.36 27.65
N LEU A 360 -20.96 -32.38 28.50
CA LEU A 360 -21.91 -32.44 29.61
C LEU A 360 -21.73 -31.22 30.53
N ASP A 361 -22.79 -30.57 30.95
CA ASP A 361 -22.75 -29.35 31.77
C ASP A 361 -21.93 -29.54 33.04
N SER A 362 -21.96 -30.70 33.65
CA SER A 362 -21.17 -31.07 34.83
C SER A 362 -19.64 -31.08 34.56
N GLN A 363 -19.23 -31.26 33.31
CA GLN A 363 -17.82 -31.37 32.91
C GLN A 363 -17.29 -30.09 32.21
N LYS A 364 -18.17 -29.17 31.82
CA LYS A 364 -17.77 -27.91 31.20
C LYS A 364 -16.72 -27.14 32.00
N PRO A 365 -16.84 -26.97 33.34
CA PRO A 365 -15.81 -26.28 34.14
C PRO A 365 -14.42 -26.89 34.07
N LYS A 366 -14.31 -28.26 33.91
CA LYS A 366 -13.04 -28.99 33.74
C LYS A 366 -12.30 -28.50 32.51
N TYR A 367 -13.01 -28.34 31.41
CA TYR A 367 -12.43 -27.97 30.10
C TYR A 367 -12.30 -26.44 29.95
N GLU A 368 -13.17 -25.65 30.56
CA GLU A 368 -13.04 -24.19 30.67
C GLU A 368 -11.75 -23.83 31.40
N LYS A 369 -11.53 -24.40 32.58
CA LYS A 369 -10.30 -24.15 33.35
C LYS A 369 -9.02 -24.57 32.61
N LYS A 370 -9.09 -25.64 31.79
CA LYS A 370 -7.93 -26.18 31.06
C LYS A 370 -7.62 -25.41 29.80
N TYR A 371 -8.61 -24.83 29.20
CA TYR A 371 -8.52 -24.31 27.83
C TYR A 371 -9.02 -22.88 27.67
N ASP A 372 -9.66 -22.26 28.64
CA ASP A 372 -10.00 -20.86 28.57
C ASP A 372 -8.74 -20.00 28.71
N ILE A 373 -8.67 -18.95 27.91
CA ILE A 373 -7.60 -17.95 27.99
C ILE A 373 -8.17 -16.76 28.73
N GLU A 374 -7.55 -16.39 29.84
CA GLU A 374 -7.84 -15.15 30.51
C GLU A 374 -7.38 -13.97 29.64
N ILE A 375 -8.30 -13.08 29.33
CA ILE A 375 -8.03 -11.85 28.60
C ILE A 375 -8.21 -10.69 29.57
N LYS A 376 -7.40 -9.62 29.41
CA LYS A 376 -7.33 -8.46 30.34
C LYS A 376 -8.68 -7.85 30.76
N ASN A 377 -9.76 -8.02 29.98
CA ASN A 377 -11.10 -7.43 30.24
C ASN A 377 -12.27 -8.40 30.08
N GLY A 378 -12.09 -9.69 30.31
CA GLY A 378 -13.19 -10.67 30.25
C GLY A 378 -12.74 -12.06 29.87
N ASN A 379 -13.52 -13.06 30.23
CA ASN A 379 -13.27 -14.44 29.81
C ASN A 379 -13.92 -14.68 28.45
N LEU A 380 -13.13 -15.01 27.44
CA LEU A 380 -13.66 -15.46 26.18
C LEU A 380 -14.25 -16.86 26.39
N THR A 381 -15.56 -16.91 26.56
CA THR A 381 -16.26 -18.18 26.77
C THR A 381 -16.16 -19.07 25.53
N ARG A 382 -16.04 -20.37 25.75
CA ARG A 382 -15.90 -21.34 24.64
C ARG A 382 -17.14 -21.48 23.79
N SER A 383 -18.33 -21.24 24.34
CA SER A 383 -19.58 -21.17 23.58
C SER A 383 -19.52 -20.04 22.52
N GLY A 384 -18.97 -18.88 22.87
CA GLY A 384 -18.74 -17.80 21.93
C GLY A 384 -17.74 -18.17 20.82
N ARG A 385 -16.65 -18.89 21.15
CA ARG A 385 -15.68 -19.39 20.19
C ARG A 385 -16.28 -20.44 19.25
N THR A 386 -17.08 -21.37 19.74
CA THR A 386 -17.71 -22.41 18.91
C THR A 386 -18.68 -21.78 17.89
N SER A 387 -19.48 -20.81 18.32
CA SER A 387 -20.35 -20.05 17.43
C SER A 387 -19.55 -19.28 16.37
N GLY A 388 -18.42 -18.69 16.74
CA GLY A 388 -17.51 -18.02 15.81
C GLY A 388 -16.93 -18.97 14.76
N ILE A 389 -16.46 -20.15 15.18
CA ILE A 389 -15.89 -21.17 14.27
C ILE A 389 -16.95 -21.65 13.27
N LYS A 390 -18.17 -21.96 13.70
CA LYS A 390 -19.25 -22.38 12.80
C LYS A 390 -19.55 -21.35 11.72
N LYS A 391 -19.58 -20.08 12.09
CA LYS A 391 -19.80 -19.00 11.13
C LYS A 391 -18.63 -18.82 10.18
N LEU A 392 -17.40 -18.90 10.67
CA LEU A 392 -16.22 -18.86 9.85
C LEU A 392 -16.19 -20.00 8.83
N MET A 393 -16.55 -21.22 9.25
CA MET A 393 -16.66 -22.39 8.36
C MET A 393 -17.72 -22.17 7.28
N THR A 394 -18.89 -21.63 7.64
CA THR A 394 -19.95 -21.31 6.67
C THR A 394 -19.45 -20.34 5.60
N VAL A 395 -18.76 -19.27 6.01
CA VAL A 395 -18.21 -18.30 5.07
C VAL A 395 -17.12 -18.90 4.19
N ASN A 396 -16.23 -19.70 4.76
CA ASN A 396 -15.19 -20.35 3.99
C ASN A 396 -15.75 -21.32 2.94
N LEU A 397 -16.78 -22.08 3.28
CA LEU A 397 -17.49 -22.92 2.33
C LEU A 397 -18.10 -22.12 1.19
N LEU A 398 -18.72 -20.97 1.48
CA LEU A 398 -19.28 -20.11 0.46
C LEU A 398 -18.22 -19.47 -0.43
N LYS A 399 -17.07 -19.05 0.14
CA LYS A 399 -15.93 -18.58 -0.65
C LYS A 399 -15.40 -19.65 -1.60
N ARG A 400 -15.30 -20.87 -1.13
CA ARG A 400 -14.86 -21.99 -1.95
C ARG A 400 -15.84 -22.30 -3.07
N LEU A 401 -17.15 -22.22 -2.79
CA LEU A 401 -18.22 -22.36 -3.80
C LEU A 401 -18.15 -21.22 -4.82
N GLU A 402 -17.92 -19.98 -4.35
CA GLU A 402 -17.72 -18.83 -5.24
C GLU A 402 -16.51 -19.05 -6.16
N SER A 403 -15.43 -19.59 -5.63
CA SER A 403 -14.22 -19.83 -6.39
C SER A 403 -14.45 -20.90 -7.45
N SER A 404 -14.78 -22.12 -7.06
CA SER A 404 -15.16 -23.21 -7.99
C SER A 404 -15.97 -24.29 -7.30
N VAL A 405 -16.82 -24.98 -8.06
CA VAL A 405 -17.56 -26.17 -7.58
C VAL A 405 -16.59 -27.25 -7.11
N GLU A 406 -15.44 -27.39 -7.77
CA GLU A 406 -14.41 -28.36 -7.40
C GLU A 406 -13.77 -28.08 -6.04
N ALA A 407 -13.34 -26.85 -5.80
CA ALA A 407 -12.77 -26.46 -4.50
C ALA A 407 -13.78 -26.65 -3.36
N PHE A 408 -15.05 -26.38 -3.62
CA PHE A 408 -16.13 -26.63 -2.68
C PHE A 408 -16.33 -28.12 -2.41
N ARG A 409 -16.39 -28.99 -3.47
CA ARG A 409 -16.50 -30.44 -3.34
C ARG A 409 -15.36 -31.03 -2.53
N LEU A 410 -14.12 -30.66 -2.82
CA LEU A 410 -12.95 -31.13 -2.09
C LEU A 410 -13.06 -30.82 -0.58
N THR A 411 -13.52 -29.65 -0.24
CA THR A 411 -13.69 -29.27 1.17
C THR A 411 -14.81 -30.01 1.83
N MET A 412 -15.95 -30.19 1.17
CA MET A 412 -17.09 -30.97 1.67
C MET A 412 -16.75 -32.44 1.85
N ASN A 413 -15.99 -33.01 0.91
CA ASN A 413 -15.49 -34.39 1.04
C ASN A 413 -14.54 -34.54 2.25
N GLY A 414 -13.68 -33.57 2.48
CA GLY A 414 -12.85 -33.50 3.69
C GLY A 414 -13.70 -33.49 4.97
N MET A 415 -14.74 -32.65 5.01
CA MET A 415 -15.67 -32.59 6.14
C MET A 415 -16.45 -33.90 6.34
N LEU A 416 -16.93 -34.48 5.26
CA LEU A 416 -17.64 -35.75 5.28
C LEU A 416 -16.76 -36.88 5.85
N ASN A 417 -15.52 -37.00 5.36
CA ASN A 417 -14.56 -37.99 5.82
C ASN A 417 -14.23 -37.80 7.30
N LEU A 418 -14.09 -36.56 7.75
CA LEU A 418 -13.84 -36.23 9.17
C LEU A 418 -15.03 -36.65 10.05
N ASN A 419 -16.27 -36.34 9.66
CA ASN A 419 -17.47 -36.75 10.38
C ASN A 419 -17.57 -38.29 10.44
N LYS A 420 -17.40 -38.97 9.33
CA LYS A 420 -17.41 -40.44 9.29
C LYS A 420 -16.31 -41.08 10.13
N ALA A 421 -15.13 -40.52 10.16
CA ALA A 421 -14.02 -40.98 10.99
C ALA A 421 -14.33 -40.86 12.49
N GLU A 422 -14.89 -39.74 12.90
CA GLU A 422 -15.26 -39.50 14.30
C GLU A 422 -16.46 -40.39 14.73
N LEU A 423 -17.45 -40.59 13.86
CA LEU A 423 -18.55 -41.52 14.10
C LEU A 423 -18.04 -42.93 14.34
N ARG A 424 -17.11 -43.45 13.53
CA ARG A 424 -16.48 -44.75 13.70
C ARG A 424 -15.76 -44.87 15.04
N LYS A 425 -15.01 -43.88 15.44
CA LYS A 425 -14.32 -43.85 16.74
C LYS A 425 -15.29 -43.85 17.90
N LEU A 426 -16.36 -43.05 17.79
CA LEU A 426 -17.42 -43.00 18.80
C LEU A 426 -18.15 -44.32 18.95
N ASP A 427 -18.46 -45.01 17.83
CA ASP A 427 -19.07 -46.31 17.83
C ASP A 427 -18.15 -47.37 18.43
N ALA A 428 -16.87 -47.39 18.10
CA ALA A 428 -15.85 -48.24 18.70
C ALA A 428 -15.72 -48.04 20.20
N PHE A 429 -15.80 -46.76 20.66
CA PHE A 429 -15.82 -46.47 22.09
C PHE A 429 -17.10 -47.00 22.77
N ASN A 430 -18.28 -46.82 22.17
CA ASN A 430 -19.55 -47.28 22.70
C ASN A 430 -19.61 -48.83 22.76
N ASN A 431 -18.95 -49.51 21.83
CA ASN A 431 -18.83 -50.97 21.80
C ASN A 431 -17.76 -51.52 22.77
N GLY A 432 -17.02 -50.66 23.46
CA GLY A 432 -15.97 -51.08 24.40
C GLY A 432 -14.66 -51.52 23.74
N GLU A 433 -14.48 -51.24 22.45
CA GLU A 433 -13.26 -51.56 21.67
C GLU A 433 -12.13 -50.54 21.92
N LEU A 434 -12.45 -49.38 22.42
CA LEU A 434 -11.50 -48.33 22.82
C LEU A 434 -11.37 -48.23 24.34
N ARG A 435 -10.20 -47.76 24.80
CA ARG A 435 -9.94 -47.50 26.23
C ARG A 435 -10.87 -46.44 26.79
N LEU A 436 -11.15 -46.51 28.08
CA LEU A 436 -12.00 -45.56 28.81
C LEU A 436 -11.47 -44.10 28.78
N ASP A 437 -10.13 -43.91 28.61
CA ASP A 437 -9.44 -42.65 28.48
C ASP A 437 -9.35 -42.16 27.01
N ALA A 438 -10.01 -42.83 26.07
CA ALA A 438 -10.05 -42.41 24.69
C ALA A 438 -10.75 -41.06 24.57
N CYS A 439 -10.14 -40.18 23.79
CA CYS A 439 -10.59 -38.81 23.62
C CYS A 439 -11.02 -38.53 22.17
N ALA A 440 -12.10 -37.81 22.03
CA ALA A 440 -12.39 -37.09 20.79
C ALA A 440 -11.29 -36.06 20.59
N THR A 441 -10.58 -36.17 19.49
CA THR A 441 -9.49 -35.23 19.17
C THR A 441 -10.06 -34.15 18.30
N LYS A 442 -10.09 -32.94 18.82
CA LYS A 442 -10.32 -31.76 17.98
C LYS A 442 -8.97 -31.19 17.63
N THR A 443 -8.66 -31.16 16.34
CA THR A 443 -7.66 -30.23 15.86
C THR A 443 -8.20 -28.83 16.14
N VAL A 444 -7.72 -28.18 17.21
CA VAL A 444 -8.04 -26.78 17.46
C VAL A 444 -7.33 -26.04 16.37
N PHE A 445 -8.11 -25.42 15.52
CA PHE A 445 -7.60 -24.33 14.75
C PHE A 445 -7.01 -23.35 15.74
N ASN A 446 -5.67 -23.31 15.80
CA ASN A 446 -4.98 -22.33 16.62
C ASN A 446 -5.29 -20.98 16.00
N TYR A 447 -5.93 -20.08 16.73
CA TYR A 447 -6.07 -18.69 16.30
C TYR A 447 -4.71 -18.04 16.02
N GLU A 448 -3.63 -18.56 16.60
CA GLU A 448 -2.24 -18.16 16.33
C GLU A 448 -1.64 -18.81 15.06
N SER A 449 -2.26 -19.85 14.50
CA SER A 449 -1.86 -20.51 13.26
C SER A 449 -2.76 -20.16 12.07
N PHE A 450 -3.77 -19.33 12.29
CA PHE A 450 -4.29 -18.60 11.16
C PHE A 450 -3.15 -17.66 10.73
N ASP A 451 -2.46 -18.03 9.66
CA ASP A 451 -1.80 -17.03 8.87
C ASP A 451 -2.92 -16.07 8.50
N GLN A 452 -3.05 -15.01 9.28
CA GLN A 452 -3.75 -13.84 8.80
C GLN A 452 -2.98 -13.51 7.55
N ASP A 453 -3.58 -13.75 6.41
CA ASP A 453 -3.09 -13.09 5.21
C ASP A 453 -2.92 -11.64 5.63
N GLU A 454 -1.86 -11.02 5.13
CA GLU A 454 -1.42 -9.67 5.50
C GLU A 454 -2.53 -8.63 5.52
N ASP A 455 -3.72 -8.97 5.05
CA ASP A 455 -4.95 -8.18 4.98
C ASP A 455 -6.04 -8.59 6.00
N GLY A 456 -5.74 -9.52 6.92
CA GLY A 456 -6.69 -9.99 7.92
C GLY A 456 -7.70 -11.01 7.41
N SER A 457 -7.55 -11.55 6.17
CA SER A 457 -8.37 -12.65 5.69
C SER A 457 -7.89 -13.96 6.31
N LEU A 458 -8.82 -14.74 6.84
CA LEU A 458 -8.54 -16.01 7.49
C LEU A 458 -8.55 -17.15 6.47
N ASN A 459 -7.37 -17.64 6.10
CA ASN A 459 -7.25 -18.89 5.36
C ASN A 459 -7.19 -20.05 6.33
N LEU A 460 -8.13 -21.00 6.18
CA LEU A 460 -8.09 -22.29 6.84
C LEU A 460 -6.98 -23.15 6.21
N VAL A 461 -5.75 -22.94 6.67
CA VAL A 461 -4.67 -23.84 6.33
C VAL A 461 -4.72 -25.02 7.31
N HIS A 462 -4.89 -26.24 6.83
CA HIS A 462 -4.64 -27.44 7.60
C HIS A 462 -3.14 -27.48 7.95
N THR A 463 -2.77 -26.90 9.09
CA THR A 463 -1.43 -27.09 9.62
C THR A 463 -1.49 -28.09 10.76
N ASP A 464 -0.71 -29.16 10.67
CA ASP A 464 -0.54 -30.20 11.72
C ASP A 464 0.07 -29.68 13.05
N LYS A 465 0.14 -28.36 13.24
CA LYS A 465 0.81 -27.70 14.37
C LYS A 465 -0.10 -27.00 15.39
N GLY A 466 -1.41 -27.23 15.34
CA GLY A 466 -2.34 -26.70 16.34
C GLY A 466 -2.25 -27.44 17.69
N LYS A 467 -2.51 -26.76 18.82
CA LYS A 467 -2.72 -27.43 20.10
C LYS A 467 -3.97 -28.31 19.98
N GLU A 468 -3.82 -29.63 20.07
CA GLU A 468 -4.93 -30.54 20.10
C GLU A 468 -5.74 -30.35 21.38
N VAL A 469 -7.01 -30.04 21.27
CA VAL A 469 -7.95 -30.13 22.40
C VAL A 469 -8.49 -31.56 22.45
N LYS A 470 -8.21 -32.24 23.55
CA LYS A 470 -8.67 -33.59 23.80
C LYS A 470 -9.80 -33.54 24.83
N ILE A 471 -10.98 -34.00 24.44
CA ILE A 471 -12.15 -34.14 25.31
C ILE A 471 -12.45 -35.65 25.40
N GLU A 472 -12.55 -36.17 26.62
CA GLU A 472 -12.86 -37.54 26.86
C GLU A 472 -14.28 -37.89 26.36
N TYR A 473 -14.44 -38.98 25.68
CA TYR A 473 -15.79 -39.44 25.21
C TYR A 473 -16.78 -39.63 26.35
N SER A 474 -16.31 -39.96 27.55
CA SER A 474 -17.11 -40.05 28.77
C SER A 474 -17.75 -38.72 29.19
N ASP A 475 -17.11 -37.61 28.82
CA ASP A 475 -17.52 -36.26 29.24
C ASP A 475 -18.41 -35.55 28.18
N ILE A 476 -18.74 -36.26 27.10
CA ILE A 476 -19.58 -35.79 26.00
C ILE A 476 -20.97 -36.40 26.06
N ASP A 477 -22.01 -35.62 25.77
CA ASP A 477 -23.33 -36.17 25.41
C ASP A 477 -23.24 -36.87 24.04
N ARG A 478 -22.87 -38.11 24.10
CA ARG A 478 -22.56 -38.95 22.93
C ARG A 478 -23.77 -39.17 22.03
N VAL A 479 -24.98 -39.19 22.61
CA VAL A 479 -26.20 -39.41 21.84
C VAL A 479 -26.53 -38.22 20.99
N SER A 480 -26.59 -37.04 21.60
CA SER A 480 -26.85 -35.80 20.87
C SER A 480 -25.76 -35.48 19.85
N TRP A 481 -24.48 -35.71 20.20
CA TRP A 481 -23.36 -35.46 19.30
C TRP A 481 -23.36 -36.43 18.10
N LYS A 482 -23.64 -37.71 18.33
CA LYS A 482 -23.78 -38.71 17.27
C LYS A 482 -24.91 -38.32 16.31
N THR A 483 -26.09 -37.99 16.83
CA THR A 483 -27.24 -37.58 16.01
C THR A 483 -26.91 -36.37 15.16
N ALA A 484 -26.30 -35.35 15.74
CA ALA A 484 -25.89 -34.14 15.01
C ALA A 484 -24.86 -34.41 13.90
N MET A 485 -23.86 -35.29 14.16
CA MET A 485 -22.92 -35.73 13.13
C MET A 485 -23.58 -36.51 12.00
N GLU A 486 -24.54 -37.41 12.33
CA GLU A 486 -25.30 -38.19 11.33
C GLU A 486 -26.17 -37.30 10.45
N GLU A 487 -26.77 -36.23 11.01
CA GLU A 487 -27.51 -35.21 10.27
C GLU A 487 -26.57 -34.42 9.34
N ASP A 488 -25.42 -33.96 9.85
CA ASP A 488 -24.40 -33.28 9.03
C ASP A 488 -23.92 -34.18 7.87
N VAL A 489 -23.70 -35.47 8.13
CA VAL A 489 -23.33 -36.48 7.09
C VAL A 489 -24.39 -36.57 6.00
N LYS A 490 -25.67 -36.67 6.36
CA LYS A 490 -26.77 -36.72 5.40
C LYS A 490 -26.84 -35.51 4.51
N ILE A 491 -26.66 -34.31 5.09
CA ILE A 491 -26.66 -33.05 4.33
C ILE A 491 -25.46 -33.01 3.37
N LEU A 492 -24.26 -33.36 3.87
CA LEU A 492 -23.02 -33.37 3.08
C LEU A 492 -23.12 -34.37 1.93
N GLU A 493 -23.58 -35.62 2.17
CA GLU A 493 -23.77 -36.61 1.13
C GLU A 493 -24.78 -36.20 0.07
N LYS A 494 -25.90 -35.61 0.49
CA LYS A 494 -26.92 -35.10 -0.43
C LYS A 494 -26.33 -34.01 -1.35
N LEU A 495 -25.69 -33.01 -0.77
CA LEU A 495 -25.08 -31.90 -1.55
C LEU A 495 -24.00 -32.41 -2.48
N LEU A 496 -23.12 -33.30 -2.03
CA LEU A 496 -22.07 -33.87 -2.87
C LEU A 496 -22.64 -34.62 -4.05
N ASN A 497 -23.64 -35.51 -3.82
CA ASN A 497 -24.29 -36.26 -4.89
C ASN A 497 -24.99 -35.36 -5.93
N GLU A 498 -25.53 -34.22 -5.49
CA GLU A 498 -26.13 -33.24 -6.42
C GLU A 498 -25.06 -32.49 -7.21
N LEU A 499 -23.97 -32.04 -6.52
CA LEU A 499 -22.89 -31.28 -7.15
C LEU A 499 -21.98 -32.15 -8.04
N ASP A 500 -21.90 -33.47 -7.83
CA ASP A 500 -21.13 -34.37 -8.70
C ASP A 500 -21.70 -34.42 -10.13
N LYS A 501 -22.93 -33.98 -10.32
CA LYS A 501 -23.53 -33.80 -11.66
C LYS A 501 -22.95 -32.60 -12.42
N VAL A 502 -22.26 -31.67 -11.72
CA VAL A 502 -21.61 -30.51 -12.35
C VAL A 502 -20.20 -30.93 -12.75
N THR A 503 -20.08 -31.57 -13.91
CA THR A 503 -18.77 -31.85 -14.53
C THR A 503 -18.19 -30.54 -15.13
N PRO A 504 -16.90 -30.54 -15.53
CA PRO A 504 -16.30 -29.36 -16.20
C PRO A 504 -17.06 -28.90 -17.45
N GLU A 505 -17.78 -29.80 -18.12
CA GLU A 505 -18.62 -29.48 -19.30
C GLU A 505 -19.92 -28.78 -18.90
N HIS A 506 -20.35 -28.92 -17.66
CA HIS A 506 -21.54 -28.28 -17.11
C HIS A 506 -21.23 -27.08 -16.20
N ASP A 507 -19.96 -26.82 -15.97
CA ASP A 507 -19.51 -25.65 -15.18
C ASP A 507 -19.63 -24.38 -16.04
N PHE A 508 -20.68 -23.59 -15.77
CA PHE A 508 -20.97 -22.40 -16.55
C PHE A 508 -19.93 -21.29 -16.31
N LYS A 509 -19.28 -21.26 -15.14
CA LYS A 509 -18.21 -20.32 -14.83
C LYS A 509 -16.95 -20.63 -15.67
N LEU A 510 -16.60 -21.89 -15.80
CA LEU A 510 -15.49 -22.34 -16.65
C LEU A 510 -15.82 -22.12 -18.15
N GLU A 511 -17.05 -22.36 -18.57
CA GLU A 511 -17.51 -22.06 -19.94
C GLU A 511 -17.37 -20.56 -20.24
N THR A 512 -17.81 -19.70 -19.31
CA THR A 512 -17.67 -18.24 -19.45
C THR A 512 -16.20 -17.83 -19.55
N LEU A 513 -15.30 -18.42 -18.76
CA LEU A 513 -13.87 -18.14 -18.86
C LEU A 513 -13.31 -18.55 -20.23
N LYS A 514 -13.69 -19.72 -20.75
CA LYS A 514 -13.27 -20.14 -22.11
C LYS A 514 -13.75 -19.19 -23.19
N ASN A 515 -14.97 -18.70 -23.10
CA ASN A 515 -15.51 -17.70 -24.04
C ASN A 515 -14.73 -16.36 -23.99
N ILE A 516 -14.32 -15.92 -22.80
CA ILE A 516 -13.47 -14.71 -22.64
C ILE A 516 -12.09 -14.93 -23.26
N ILE A 517 -11.51 -16.11 -23.08
CA ILE A 517 -10.23 -16.46 -23.72
C ILE A 517 -10.40 -16.51 -25.24
N ASP A 518 -11.48 -17.10 -25.75
CA ASP A 518 -11.80 -17.12 -27.18
C ASP A 518 -11.90 -15.71 -27.74
N GLU A 519 -12.68 -14.82 -27.08
CA GLU A 519 -12.79 -13.41 -27.48
C GLU A 519 -11.41 -12.72 -27.53
N LYS A 520 -10.56 -12.98 -26.55
CA LYS A 520 -9.21 -12.40 -26.50
C LYS A 520 -8.31 -12.90 -27.61
N MET A 521 -8.42 -14.20 -27.98
CA MET A 521 -7.61 -14.78 -29.06
C MET A 521 -8.07 -14.30 -30.44
N GLU A 522 -9.39 -14.09 -30.63
CA GLU A 522 -9.95 -13.55 -31.86
C GLU A 522 -9.74 -12.05 -32.02
N LYS A 523 -9.89 -11.30 -30.91
CA LYS A 523 -9.81 -9.85 -30.88
C LYS A 523 -8.88 -9.41 -29.75
N PRO A 524 -7.56 -9.48 -29.97
CA PRO A 524 -6.60 -9.10 -28.93
C PRO A 524 -6.70 -7.62 -28.57
N ILE A 525 -6.56 -7.29 -27.28
CA ILE A 525 -6.61 -5.90 -26.76
C ILE A 525 -5.49 -5.05 -27.38
N ASN A 526 -4.28 -5.60 -27.47
CA ASN A 526 -3.16 -5.05 -28.21
C ASN A 526 -2.76 -6.05 -29.31
N ALA A 527 -2.43 -5.53 -30.49
CA ALA A 527 -2.11 -6.35 -31.66
C ALA A 527 -1.05 -7.41 -31.35
N GLY A 528 -1.36 -8.68 -31.60
CA GLY A 528 -0.47 -9.81 -31.40
C GLY A 528 -0.27 -10.27 -29.93
N ASN A 529 -0.82 -9.57 -28.96
CA ASN A 529 -0.70 -9.97 -27.56
C ASN A 529 -1.76 -11.01 -27.15
N LYS A 530 -1.30 -12.24 -26.84
CA LYS A 530 -2.12 -13.36 -26.40
C LYS A 530 -2.06 -13.61 -24.88
N LYS A 531 -1.28 -12.80 -24.14
CA LYS A 531 -0.99 -13.07 -22.74
C LYS A 531 -2.18 -12.77 -21.83
N ILE A 532 -2.48 -13.73 -20.96
CA ILE A 532 -3.58 -13.67 -19.99
C ILE A 532 -3.05 -14.15 -18.65
N ILE A 533 -3.34 -13.39 -17.58
CA ILE A 533 -3.13 -13.84 -16.22
C ILE A 533 -4.47 -14.06 -15.51
N ILE A 534 -4.64 -15.22 -14.89
CA ILE A 534 -5.86 -15.63 -14.20
C ILE A 534 -5.50 -15.85 -12.73
N PHE A 535 -6.11 -15.06 -11.85
CA PHE A 535 -5.91 -15.18 -10.41
C PHE A 535 -7.06 -15.93 -9.73
N SER A 536 -6.71 -16.79 -8.80
CA SER A 536 -7.63 -17.42 -7.85
C SER A 536 -7.06 -17.37 -6.43
N ALA A 537 -7.92 -17.20 -5.44
CA ALA A 537 -7.52 -17.25 -4.03
C ALA A 537 -7.19 -18.68 -3.56
N PHE A 538 -7.65 -19.71 -4.27
CA PHE A 538 -7.52 -21.10 -3.86
C PHE A 538 -6.67 -21.93 -4.82
N ALA A 539 -5.70 -22.67 -4.27
CA ALA A 539 -4.87 -23.60 -5.01
C ALA A 539 -5.70 -24.71 -5.70
N ASP A 540 -6.74 -25.20 -5.06
CA ASP A 540 -7.64 -26.20 -5.63
C ASP A 540 -8.31 -25.71 -6.91
N THR A 541 -8.77 -24.46 -6.92
CA THR A 541 -9.33 -23.82 -8.12
C THR A 541 -8.27 -23.60 -9.19
N ALA A 542 -7.08 -23.14 -8.82
CA ALA A 542 -5.99 -22.97 -9.79
C ALA A 542 -5.62 -24.30 -10.46
N ASN A 543 -5.54 -25.39 -9.70
CA ASN A 543 -5.34 -26.74 -10.23
C ASN A 543 -6.47 -27.18 -11.16
N TYR A 544 -7.72 -26.99 -10.74
CA TYR A 544 -8.90 -27.28 -11.54
C TYR A 544 -8.90 -26.52 -12.88
N LEU A 545 -8.60 -25.24 -12.85
CA LEU A 545 -8.49 -24.42 -14.07
C LEU A 545 -7.37 -24.93 -14.98
N TYR A 546 -6.20 -25.21 -14.43
CA TYR A 546 -5.08 -25.72 -15.21
C TYR A 546 -5.43 -27.06 -15.88
N ASP A 547 -6.03 -28.00 -15.14
CA ASP A 547 -6.41 -29.32 -15.67
C ASP A 547 -7.40 -29.25 -16.84
N ASN A 548 -8.30 -28.25 -16.81
CA ASN A 548 -9.34 -28.09 -17.83
C ASN A 548 -8.98 -27.11 -18.95
N LEU A 549 -7.90 -26.33 -18.81
CA LEU A 549 -7.50 -25.34 -19.81
C LEU A 549 -6.25 -25.72 -20.59
N HIS A 550 -5.22 -26.36 -19.98
CA HIS A 550 -3.92 -26.52 -20.61
C HIS A 550 -3.98 -27.32 -21.93
N LYS A 551 -4.73 -28.43 -21.97
CA LYS A 551 -4.91 -29.23 -23.20
C LYS A 551 -5.72 -28.49 -24.25
N TRP A 552 -6.85 -27.91 -23.82
CA TRP A 552 -7.73 -27.15 -24.68
C TRP A 552 -7.01 -25.94 -25.33
N LEU A 553 -6.19 -25.21 -24.57
CA LEU A 553 -5.37 -24.10 -25.09
C LEU A 553 -4.35 -24.58 -26.11
N LYS A 554 -3.70 -25.72 -25.83
CA LYS A 554 -2.71 -26.31 -26.74
C LYS A 554 -3.34 -26.81 -28.03
N GLU A 555 -4.46 -27.52 -27.94
CA GLU A 555 -5.15 -28.07 -29.10
C GLU A 555 -5.79 -27.00 -29.99
N LYS A 556 -6.45 -26.00 -29.38
CA LYS A 556 -7.21 -25.00 -30.13
C LYS A 556 -6.35 -23.84 -30.64
N TYR A 557 -5.38 -23.37 -29.87
CA TYR A 557 -4.61 -22.16 -30.16
C TYR A 557 -3.10 -22.38 -30.29
N ASN A 558 -2.62 -23.57 -30.02
CA ASN A 558 -1.19 -23.94 -29.97
C ASN A 558 -0.39 -22.99 -29.06
N ILE A 559 -0.92 -22.64 -27.88
CA ILE A 559 -0.26 -21.80 -26.85
C ILE A 559 0.06 -22.60 -25.60
N GLU A 560 1.10 -22.17 -24.91
CA GLU A 560 1.57 -22.79 -23.68
C GLU A 560 0.96 -22.11 -22.46
N SER A 561 0.76 -22.90 -21.41
CA SER A 561 0.20 -22.42 -20.15
C SER A 561 1.00 -22.91 -18.95
N ALA A 562 0.97 -22.13 -17.88
CA ALA A 562 1.55 -22.51 -16.61
C ALA A 562 0.63 -22.18 -15.43
N MET A 563 0.86 -22.87 -14.32
CA MET A 563 0.21 -22.60 -13.04
C MET A 563 1.26 -22.43 -11.95
N ILE A 564 1.07 -21.42 -11.11
CA ILE A 564 1.93 -21.08 -9.97
C ILE A 564 1.06 -20.98 -8.71
N GLU A 565 1.28 -21.88 -7.74
CA GLU A 565 0.56 -21.88 -6.46
C GLU A 565 1.47 -21.75 -5.22
N GLY A 566 2.77 -21.56 -5.44
CA GLY A 566 3.75 -21.36 -4.37
C GLY A 566 4.42 -22.63 -3.84
N GLN A 567 3.74 -23.78 -3.79
CA GLN A 567 4.32 -25.06 -3.36
C GLN A 567 4.58 -26.01 -4.53
N SER A 568 3.66 -26.08 -5.47
CA SER A 568 3.79 -26.92 -6.65
C SER A 568 3.44 -26.11 -7.90
N ASN A 569 4.41 -25.95 -8.80
CA ASN A 569 4.18 -25.27 -10.07
C ASN A 569 3.99 -26.31 -11.17
N ARG A 570 3.15 -25.97 -12.15
CA ARG A 570 2.84 -26.82 -13.31
C ARG A 570 3.03 -26.01 -14.60
N VAL A 571 3.43 -26.69 -15.65
CA VAL A 571 3.62 -26.10 -16.99
C VAL A 571 3.29 -27.12 -18.05
N SER A 572 2.76 -26.69 -19.19
CA SER A 572 2.40 -27.55 -20.32
C SER A 572 3.60 -28.08 -21.09
N LEU A 573 4.79 -27.49 -20.92
CA LEU A 573 6.04 -27.89 -21.52
C LEU A 573 6.69 -29.04 -20.73
N ALA A 574 7.08 -30.11 -21.41
CA ALA A 574 7.52 -31.35 -20.76
C ALA A 574 8.88 -31.23 -20.05
N HIS A 575 9.81 -30.45 -20.61
CA HIS A 575 11.20 -30.34 -20.14
C HIS A 575 11.50 -28.99 -19.47
N CYS A 576 10.50 -28.15 -19.24
CA CYS A 576 10.68 -26.84 -18.64
C CYS A 576 10.89 -26.96 -17.11
N PRO A 577 11.88 -26.24 -16.54
CA PRO A 577 12.05 -26.11 -15.09
C PRO A 577 10.78 -25.49 -14.45
N LYS A 578 10.30 -26.08 -13.37
CA LYS A 578 9.06 -25.67 -12.71
C LYS A 578 9.27 -24.61 -11.61
N ASN A 579 10.43 -23.96 -11.58
CA ASN A 579 10.65 -22.89 -10.62
C ASN A 579 9.91 -21.60 -11.04
N THR A 580 9.45 -20.86 -10.05
CA THR A 580 8.62 -19.66 -10.25
C THR A 580 9.29 -18.62 -11.15
N ASN A 581 10.59 -18.34 -10.95
CA ASN A 581 11.28 -17.33 -11.71
C ASN A 581 11.41 -17.67 -13.21
N THR A 582 11.67 -18.95 -13.55
CA THR A 582 11.70 -19.40 -14.94
C THR A 582 10.34 -19.24 -15.59
N LEU A 583 9.27 -19.72 -14.95
CA LEU A 583 7.92 -19.62 -15.50
C LEU A 583 7.47 -18.17 -15.70
N LEU A 584 7.77 -17.29 -14.73
CA LEU A 584 7.46 -15.87 -14.84
C LEU A 584 8.29 -15.17 -15.92
N THR A 585 9.55 -15.60 -16.14
CA THR A 585 10.40 -15.08 -17.20
C THR A 585 9.90 -15.52 -18.59
N MET A 586 9.39 -16.73 -18.71
CA MET A 586 8.76 -17.22 -19.95
C MET A 586 7.40 -16.55 -20.21
N PHE A 587 6.66 -16.20 -19.16
CA PHE A 587 5.39 -15.48 -19.27
C PHE A 587 5.61 -13.99 -19.62
N SER A 588 6.60 -13.35 -19.02
CA SER A 588 6.95 -11.93 -19.24
C SER A 588 8.39 -11.78 -19.75
N PRO A 589 8.70 -12.24 -20.96
CA PRO A 589 10.08 -12.32 -21.48
C PRO A 589 10.74 -10.95 -21.64
N VAL A 590 10.02 -9.92 -21.97
CA VAL A 590 10.54 -8.56 -22.14
C VAL A 590 10.78 -7.90 -20.79
N SER A 591 9.76 -7.88 -19.94
CA SER A 591 9.82 -7.25 -18.62
C SER A 591 10.83 -7.91 -17.68
N LYS A 592 11.05 -9.20 -17.85
CA LYS A 592 12.00 -10.00 -17.07
C LYS A 592 13.36 -10.19 -17.77
N ASN A 593 13.54 -9.59 -18.95
CA ASN A 593 14.79 -9.61 -19.68
C ASN A 593 15.30 -11.03 -19.99
N ARG A 594 14.40 -11.91 -20.51
CA ARG A 594 14.65 -13.34 -20.76
C ARG A 594 15.99 -13.60 -21.47
N GLU A 595 16.34 -12.78 -22.46
CA GLU A 595 17.57 -12.96 -23.20
C GLU A 595 18.83 -12.80 -22.36
N LYS A 596 18.79 -11.95 -21.34
CA LYS A 596 19.89 -11.85 -20.37
C LYS A 596 19.85 -12.98 -19.35
N VAL A 597 18.64 -13.30 -18.85
CA VAL A 597 18.46 -14.35 -17.84
C VAL A 597 18.90 -15.71 -18.39
N PHE A 598 18.53 -16.03 -19.65
CA PHE A 598 18.89 -17.30 -20.30
C PHE A 598 20.01 -17.17 -21.36
N GLY A 599 20.57 -15.99 -21.58
CA GLY A 599 21.55 -15.73 -22.64
C GLY A 599 22.89 -16.46 -22.47
N TRP A 600 23.31 -16.72 -21.22
CA TRP A 600 24.47 -17.53 -20.94
C TRP A 600 24.24 -19.00 -21.34
N THR A 601 23.01 -19.52 -21.20
CA THR A 601 22.67 -20.88 -21.66
C THR A 601 22.72 -21.00 -23.18
N LYS A 602 22.43 -19.94 -23.93
CA LYS A 602 22.59 -19.91 -25.39
C LYS A 602 24.08 -20.01 -25.77
N LYS A 603 24.93 -19.21 -25.16
CA LYS A 603 26.35 -19.25 -25.37
C LYS A 603 26.96 -20.62 -24.98
N TYR A 604 26.49 -21.18 -23.88
CA TYR A 604 26.90 -22.51 -23.42
C TYR A 604 26.42 -23.61 -24.36
N SER A 605 25.18 -23.52 -24.90
CA SER A 605 24.66 -24.45 -25.91
C SER A 605 25.42 -24.34 -27.24
N GLU A 606 25.79 -23.14 -27.66
CA GLU A 606 26.64 -22.93 -28.82
C GLU A 606 28.05 -23.56 -28.63
N MET A 607 28.65 -23.39 -27.46
CA MET A 607 29.97 -23.98 -27.11
C MET A 607 29.92 -25.50 -26.97
N LEU A 608 28.76 -26.08 -26.64
CA LEU A 608 28.52 -27.54 -26.65
C LEU A 608 28.37 -28.08 -28.09
N ASN A 609 27.69 -27.30 -28.95
CA ASN A 609 27.41 -27.70 -30.31
C ASN A 609 28.70 -27.63 -31.19
N ASP A 610 29.63 -26.74 -30.91
CA ASP A 610 30.91 -26.61 -31.59
C ASP A 610 32.01 -27.52 -31.03
N GLY A 611 31.72 -28.30 -29.99
CA GLY A 611 32.63 -29.27 -29.36
C GLY A 611 33.68 -28.64 -28.44
N SER A 612 33.62 -27.33 -28.18
CA SER A 612 34.56 -26.63 -27.28
C SER A 612 34.33 -26.96 -25.80
N LEU A 613 33.17 -27.50 -25.46
CA LEU A 613 32.82 -28.00 -24.12
C LEU A 613 32.34 -29.46 -24.17
N ARG A 614 32.84 -30.29 -23.27
CA ARG A 614 32.30 -31.63 -23.03
C ARG A 614 31.12 -31.58 -22.07
N TRP A 615 30.04 -32.27 -22.41
CA TRP A 615 28.86 -32.39 -21.58
C TRP A 615 29.19 -32.75 -20.13
N SER A 616 28.92 -31.89 -19.20
CA SER A 616 28.67 -32.29 -17.83
C SER A 616 27.18 -32.60 -17.70
N HIS A 617 26.84 -33.71 -17.07
CA HIS A 617 25.54 -34.39 -17.01
C HIS A 617 24.34 -33.59 -16.48
N LYS A 618 24.33 -32.24 -16.53
CA LYS A 618 23.37 -31.40 -15.82
C LYS A 618 22.47 -30.48 -16.65
N VAL A 619 22.62 -30.37 -17.96
CA VAL A 619 21.73 -29.52 -18.75
C VAL A 619 21.19 -30.31 -19.93
N ASP A 620 19.88 -30.56 -19.95
CA ASP A 620 19.18 -31.18 -21.06
C ASP A 620 18.96 -30.12 -22.17
N LYS A 621 19.31 -30.44 -23.41
CA LYS A 621 19.05 -29.58 -24.56
C LYS A 621 17.57 -29.23 -24.72
N HIS A 622 16.70 -30.17 -24.41
CA HIS A 622 15.25 -29.96 -24.48
C HIS A 622 14.74 -29.00 -23.42
N GLU A 623 15.35 -29.00 -22.23
CA GLU A 623 15.07 -28.02 -21.17
C GLU A 623 15.40 -26.62 -21.62
N TYR A 624 16.56 -26.44 -22.30
CA TYR A 624 16.97 -25.18 -22.86
C TYR A 624 16.01 -24.66 -23.94
N ASP A 625 15.65 -25.50 -24.90
CA ASP A 625 14.74 -25.13 -26.00
C ASP A 625 13.34 -24.74 -25.45
N ASP A 626 12.87 -25.41 -24.41
CA ASP A 626 11.61 -25.09 -23.76
C ASP A 626 11.61 -23.75 -23.02
N CYS A 627 12.72 -23.33 -22.42
CA CYS A 627 12.84 -22.04 -21.71
C CYS A 627 12.68 -20.82 -22.63
N PHE A 628 12.90 -20.96 -23.95
CA PHE A 628 12.72 -19.87 -24.91
C PHE A 628 11.32 -19.79 -25.53
N LYS A 629 10.43 -20.76 -25.23
CA LYS A 629 9.03 -20.70 -25.61
C LYS A 629 8.27 -19.74 -24.70
N ASP A 630 7.35 -19.02 -25.28
CA ASP A 630 6.47 -18.14 -24.51
C ASP A 630 5.37 -18.93 -23.80
N ILE A 631 5.09 -18.57 -22.57
CA ILE A 631 3.87 -18.93 -21.85
C ILE A 631 2.88 -17.80 -22.08
N ASP A 632 1.70 -18.10 -22.62
CA ASP A 632 0.69 -17.09 -22.93
C ASP A 632 -0.41 -17.02 -21.86
N VAL A 633 -0.73 -18.13 -21.21
CA VAL A 633 -1.74 -18.18 -20.15
C VAL A 633 -1.08 -18.59 -18.83
N LEU A 634 -1.15 -17.71 -17.85
CA LEU A 634 -0.66 -17.96 -16.50
C LEU A 634 -1.83 -18.03 -15.52
N ILE A 635 -1.99 -19.14 -14.83
CA ILE A 635 -2.93 -19.31 -13.74
C ILE A 635 -2.14 -19.20 -12.44
N ALA A 636 -2.60 -18.37 -11.52
CA ALA A 636 -1.85 -18.11 -10.32
C ALA A 636 -2.72 -17.92 -9.09
N THR A 637 -2.17 -18.28 -7.94
CA THR A 637 -2.72 -17.87 -6.67
C THR A 637 -2.13 -16.53 -6.23
N ASP A 638 -2.58 -15.99 -5.11
CA ASP A 638 -2.08 -14.73 -4.56
C ASP A 638 -0.57 -14.74 -4.19
N CYS A 639 0.11 -15.89 -4.30
CA CYS A 639 1.55 -15.99 -4.11
C CYS A 639 2.37 -15.10 -5.05
N ILE A 640 1.83 -14.71 -6.21
CA ILE A 640 2.46 -13.78 -7.15
C ILE A 640 1.73 -12.44 -7.26
N SER A 641 0.73 -12.19 -6.40
CA SER A 641 -0.01 -10.93 -6.40
C SER A 641 0.84 -9.73 -6.00
N GLU A 642 2.03 -9.94 -5.44
CA GLU A 642 2.95 -8.90 -5.00
C GLU A 642 4.34 -9.08 -5.60
N GLY A 643 5.08 -7.97 -5.73
CA GLY A 643 6.49 -7.94 -6.09
C GLY A 643 6.89 -8.33 -7.52
N GLN A 644 6.01 -8.95 -8.31
CA GLN A 644 6.35 -9.44 -9.65
C GLN A 644 6.06 -8.42 -10.75
N ASN A 645 6.91 -8.40 -11.77
CA ASN A 645 6.77 -7.55 -12.94
C ASN A 645 6.26 -8.38 -14.13
N LEU A 646 5.00 -8.19 -14.53
CA LEU A 646 4.31 -8.98 -15.54
C LEU A 646 3.64 -8.09 -16.59
N GLN A 647 4.24 -6.95 -16.90
CA GLN A 647 3.66 -5.92 -17.77
C GLN A 647 3.65 -6.31 -19.27
N ASP A 648 4.19 -7.45 -19.65
CA ASP A 648 4.01 -8.00 -21.00
C ASP A 648 2.58 -8.50 -21.22
N CYS A 649 1.85 -8.80 -20.14
CA CYS A 649 0.45 -9.20 -20.16
C CYS A 649 -0.46 -7.97 -20.17
N ASP A 650 -1.57 -8.04 -20.90
CA ASP A 650 -2.55 -6.97 -21.03
C ASP A 650 -3.97 -7.32 -20.54
N LEU A 651 -4.19 -8.58 -20.12
CA LEU A 651 -5.46 -9.04 -19.57
C LEU A 651 -5.28 -9.73 -18.23
N CYS A 652 -5.87 -9.15 -17.19
CA CYS A 652 -5.92 -9.72 -15.84
C CYS A 652 -7.34 -10.17 -15.51
N ILE A 653 -7.51 -11.43 -15.14
CA ILE A 653 -8.78 -12.04 -14.80
C ILE A 653 -8.75 -12.46 -13.32
N ASN A 654 -9.63 -11.89 -12.50
CA ASN A 654 -9.94 -12.41 -11.18
C ASN A 654 -11.06 -13.47 -11.30
N TYR A 655 -10.69 -14.73 -11.27
CA TYR A 655 -11.66 -15.82 -11.35
C TYR A 655 -12.51 -15.96 -10.09
N ASP A 656 -11.96 -15.50 -8.96
CA ASP A 656 -12.69 -15.24 -7.74
C ASP A 656 -12.28 -13.86 -7.17
N ILE A 657 -13.22 -13.21 -6.52
CA ILE A 657 -13.02 -11.88 -5.95
C ILE A 657 -12.44 -12.00 -4.55
N HIS A 658 -11.36 -11.29 -4.34
CA HIS A 658 -10.86 -11.08 -2.98
C HIS A 658 -11.72 -10.01 -2.26
N TRP A 659 -12.10 -10.25 -1.01
CA TRP A 659 -12.95 -9.33 -0.25
C TRP A 659 -12.27 -8.02 0.10
N ASN A 660 -10.94 -8.02 0.11
CA ASN A 660 -10.19 -6.78 0.20
C ASN A 660 -9.90 -6.24 -1.21
N PRO A 661 -10.47 -5.08 -1.59
CA PRO A 661 -10.24 -4.48 -2.92
C PRO A 661 -8.76 -4.15 -3.16
N VAL A 662 -7.97 -3.93 -2.11
CA VAL A 662 -6.52 -3.71 -2.23
C VAL A 662 -5.82 -4.88 -2.93
N ARG A 663 -6.26 -6.14 -2.67
CA ARG A 663 -5.71 -7.31 -3.36
C ARG A 663 -6.02 -7.32 -4.86
N ILE A 664 -7.23 -6.92 -5.24
CA ILE A 664 -7.61 -6.80 -6.65
C ILE A 664 -6.71 -5.76 -7.34
N VAL A 665 -6.51 -4.64 -6.67
CA VAL A 665 -5.60 -3.57 -7.09
C VAL A 665 -4.15 -4.08 -7.21
N GLN A 666 -3.68 -4.83 -6.24
CA GLN A 666 -2.33 -5.42 -6.27
C GLN A 666 -2.16 -6.42 -7.40
N ARG A 667 -3.15 -7.30 -7.65
CA ARG A 667 -3.16 -8.25 -8.78
C ARG A 667 -3.10 -7.50 -10.12
N PHE A 668 -3.95 -6.51 -10.32
CA PHE A 668 -3.95 -5.69 -11.52
C PHE A 668 -2.66 -4.88 -11.69
N GLY A 669 -2.10 -4.36 -10.59
CA GLY A 669 -0.83 -3.66 -10.56
C GLY A 669 0.39 -4.49 -11.01
N ARG A 670 0.23 -5.80 -11.29
CA ARG A 670 1.29 -6.64 -11.90
C ARG A 670 1.46 -6.36 -13.38
N ILE A 671 0.39 -6.05 -14.08
CA ILE A 671 0.38 -5.73 -15.51
C ILE A 671 0.36 -4.22 -15.77
N ASP A 672 -0.19 -3.46 -14.84
CA ASP A 672 -0.35 -2.02 -14.89
C ASP A 672 0.90 -1.32 -14.33
N ARG A 673 1.91 -1.15 -15.18
CA ARG A 673 3.19 -0.56 -14.79
C ARG A 673 3.75 0.39 -15.83
N ILE A 674 4.56 1.31 -15.34
CA ILE A 674 5.34 2.22 -16.18
C ILE A 674 6.29 1.45 -17.11
N GLY A 675 6.44 1.93 -18.34
CA GLY A 675 7.29 1.29 -19.35
C GLY A 675 6.69 0.01 -19.95
N SER A 676 5.38 -0.24 -19.77
CA SER A 676 4.69 -1.30 -20.50
C SER A 676 4.71 -1.04 -22.00
N LYS A 677 4.89 -2.11 -22.82
CA LYS A 677 4.73 -2.06 -24.27
C LYS A 677 3.27 -2.09 -24.72
N ASN A 678 2.36 -2.46 -23.82
CA ASN A 678 0.95 -2.49 -24.08
C ASN A 678 0.37 -1.08 -24.03
N GLU A 679 -0.41 -0.71 -25.04
CA GLU A 679 -1.13 0.57 -25.04
C GLU A 679 -2.35 0.54 -24.12
N LYS A 680 -3.00 -0.63 -24.02
CA LYS A 680 -4.24 -0.82 -23.25
C LYS A 680 -4.15 -2.06 -22.40
N ILE A 681 -4.79 -2.00 -21.22
CA ILE A 681 -4.91 -3.14 -20.32
C ILE A 681 -6.35 -3.28 -19.83
N GLN A 682 -6.77 -4.54 -19.57
CA GLN A 682 -8.13 -4.85 -19.16
C GLN A 682 -8.13 -5.66 -17.86
N LEU A 683 -9.03 -5.30 -16.96
CA LEU A 683 -9.40 -6.08 -15.78
C LEU A 683 -10.73 -6.77 -15.99
N ILE A 684 -10.82 -8.07 -15.64
CA ILE A 684 -12.06 -8.83 -15.64
C ILE A 684 -12.28 -9.45 -14.27
N ASN A 685 -13.49 -9.32 -13.75
CA ASN A 685 -13.87 -9.83 -12.45
C ASN A 685 -15.06 -10.78 -12.55
N PHE A 686 -14.96 -11.95 -11.92
CA PHE A 686 -16.07 -12.88 -11.75
C PHE A 686 -16.70 -12.69 -10.37
N TRP A 687 -17.98 -12.41 -10.35
CA TRP A 687 -18.77 -12.21 -9.13
C TRP A 687 -19.74 -13.36 -8.91
N PRO A 688 -20.07 -13.69 -7.65
CA PRO A 688 -21.17 -14.62 -7.40
C PRO A 688 -22.50 -13.98 -7.84
N PRO A 689 -23.45 -14.80 -8.34
CA PRO A 689 -24.77 -14.33 -8.79
C PRO A 689 -25.72 -14.04 -7.59
N LEU A 690 -25.20 -13.50 -6.51
CA LEU A 690 -25.98 -13.10 -5.33
C LEU A 690 -26.25 -11.60 -5.35
N PRO A 691 -27.39 -11.13 -4.82
CA PRO A 691 -27.60 -9.72 -4.58
C PRO A 691 -26.47 -9.13 -3.75
N LEU A 692 -26.01 -7.93 -4.12
CA LEU A 692 -24.88 -7.27 -3.46
C LEU A 692 -25.07 -7.19 -1.93
N ASN A 693 -26.27 -6.85 -1.46
CA ASN A 693 -26.58 -6.76 -0.05
C ASN A 693 -26.48 -8.10 0.69
N GLU A 694 -26.83 -9.22 0.04
CA GLU A 694 -26.67 -10.56 0.64
C GLU A 694 -25.18 -10.95 0.69
N TYR A 695 -24.42 -10.59 -0.32
CA TYR A 695 -22.98 -10.81 -0.38
C TYR A 695 -22.22 -9.96 0.67
N ILE A 696 -22.54 -8.69 0.79
CA ILE A 696 -21.93 -7.77 1.75
C ILE A 696 -22.34 -8.15 3.18
N ASN A 697 -23.63 -8.39 3.44
CA ASN A 697 -24.08 -8.85 4.75
C ASN A 697 -23.42 -10.16 5.20
N LEU A 698 -23.00 -11.00 4.26
CA LEU A 698 -22.24 -12.20 4.56
C LEU A 698 -20.80 -11.85 5.00
N THR A 699 -20.15 -10.89 4.31
CA THR A 699 -18.84 -10.35 4.66
C THR A 699 -18.86 -9.59 5.99
N ASP A 700 -19.86 -8.74 6.21
CA ASP A 700 -19.99 -7.90 7.40
C ASP A 700 -20.29 -8.70 8.67
N ARG A 701 -21.12 -9.74 8.55
CA ARG A 701 -21.39 -10.67 9.68
C ARG A 701 -20.16 -11.48 10.10
N VAL A 702 -19.22 -11.68 9.21
CA VAL A 702 -17.93 -12.32 9.54
C VAL A 702 -16.97 -11.31 10.14
N LYS A 703 -16.86 -10.14 9.56
CA LYS A 703 -15.98 -9.07 10.04
C LYS A 703 -16.40 -8.56 11.41
N SER A 704 -17.68 -8.22 11.62
CA SER A 704 -18.18 -7.71 12.90
C SER A 704 -17.96 -8.69 14.07
N ARG A 705 -17.78 -9.98 13.79
CA ARG A 705 -17.49 -10.99 14.82
C ARG A 705 -16.01 -11.35 14.94
N MET A 706 -15.21 -11.16 13.89
CA MET A 706 -13.77 -11.14 14.01
C MET A 706 -13.32 -9.95 14.84
N THR A 707 -14.02 -8.83 14.73
CA THR A 707 -13.80 -7.64 15.57
C THR A 707 -14.11 -7.91 17.04
N ILE A 708 -15.08 -8.75 17.37
CA ILE A 708 -15.32 -9.19 18.77
C ILE A 708 -14.14 -10.00 19.28
N VAL A 709 -13.44 -10.75 18.43
CA VAL A 709 -12.22 -11.49 18.78
C VAL A 709 -11.00 -10.56 18.90
N ASP A 710 -10.88 -9.58 18.02
CA ASP A 710 -9.84 -8.54 18.11
C ASP A 710 -10.12 -7.54 19.26
N GLN A 711 -11.36 -7.16 19.50
CA GLN A 711 -11.75 -6.27 20.62
C GLN A 711 -11.55 -6.91 21.98
N THR A 712 -11.59 -8.23 22.07
CA THR A 712 -11.26 -8.93 23.32
C THR A 712 -9.76 -9.06 23.55
N ALA A 713 -8.93 -8.79 22.53
CA ALA A 713 -7.47 -8.75 22.64
C ALA A 713 -6.90 -7.34 22.92
N THR A 714 -7.68 -6.27 22.72
CA THR A 714 -7.22 -4.88 22.90
C THR A 714 -8.19 -4.11 23.77
N ALA A 715 -7.96 -4.19 25.08
CA ALA A 715 -8.78 -3.52 26.09
C ALA A 715 -8.23 -2.16 26.52
N ASP A 716 -7.87 -1.29 25.61
CA ASP A 716 -7.73 0.13 25.89
C ASP A 716 -8.26 0.92 24.68
N ASP A 717 -9.25 1.73 24.92
CA ASP A 717 -10.03 2.59 24.02
C ASP A 717 -11.32 1.97 23.44
N ASN A 718 -12.19 1.56 24.34
CA ASN A 718 -13.57 1.25 24.02
C ASN A 718 -14.41 2.52 24.09
N ILE A 719 -14.70 3.12 22.95
CA ILE A 719 -15.86 3.97 22.77
C ILE A 719 -16.46 3.71 21.40
N LEU A 720 -17.59 2.94 21.40
CA LEU A 720 -18.60 2.87 20.35
C LEU A 720 -18.15 2.47 18.93
N ASN A 721 -18.40 1.23 18.56
CA ASN A 721 -18.48 0.66 17.20
C ASN A 721 -17.86 1.50 16.06
N PRO A 722 -16.53 1.49 15.88
CA PRO A 722 -15.91 2.12 14.69
C PRO A 722 -15.99 1.25 13.44
N ASP A 723 -16.41 -0.03 13.58
CA ASP A 723 -16.22 -1.02 12.52
C ASP A 723 -17.30 -1.01 11.44
N ASP A 724 -18.49 -0.51 11.73
CA ASP A 724 -19.57 -0.39 10.76
C ASP A 724 -19.27 0.61 9.63
N GLN A 725 -18.25 1.44 9.77
CA GLN A 725 -17.98 2.57 8.88
C GLN A 725 -16.82 2.32 7.90
N ILE A 726 -15.88 1.45 8.25
CA ILE A 726 -14.81 1.02 7.34
C ILE A 726 -15.39 0.12 6.26
N ASP A 727 -16.43 -0.63 6.60
CA ASP A 727 -17.12 -1.52 5.69
C ASP A 727 -17.88 -0.76 4.61
N ASP A 728 -18.46 0.40 4.90
CA ASP A 728 -19.15 1.26 3.92
C ASP A 728 -18.24 1.72 2.79
N TYR A 729 -16.97 2.06 3.07
CA TYR A 729 -16.05 2.52 2.03
C TYR A 729 -15.59 1.38 1.13
N ARG A 730 -15.25 0.23 1.72
CA ARG A 730 -14.93 -0.98 0.95
C ARG A 730 -16.13 -1.43 0.12
N GLU A 731 -17.34 -1.27 0.65
CA GLU A 731 -18.58 -1.52 -0.04
C GLU A 731 -18.72 -0.63 -1.27
N ILE A 732 -18.45 0.66 -1.15
CA ILE A 732 -18.48 1.62 -2.26
C ILE A 732 -17.46 1.24 -3.33
N GLN A 733 -16.24 0.85 -2.96
CA GLN A 733 -15.22 0.42 -3.92
C GLN A 733 -15.60 -0.90 -4.61
N ILE A 734 -16.12 -1.85 -3.85
CA ILE A 734 -16.63 -3.12 -4.40
C ILE A 734 -17.80 -2.83 -5.34
N LYS A 735 -18.70 -1.90 -4.98
CA LYS A 735 -19.81 -1.48 -5.82
C LYS A 735 -19.32 -0.84 -7.13
N LYS A 736 -18.37 0.08 -7.08
CA LYS A 736 -17.75 0.69 -8.28
C LYS A 736 -17.14 -0.36 -9.20
N LEU A 737 -16.35 -1.31 -8.64
CA LEU A 737 -15.78 -2.42 -9.43
C LEU A 737 -16.87 -3.27 -10.08
N ARG A 738 -17.96 -3.52 -9.37
CA ARG A 738 -19.07 -4.32 -9.83
C ARG A 738 -19.86 -3.63 -10.95
N GLU A 739 -19.99 -2.32 -10.88
CA GLU A 739 -20.63 -1.48 -11.88
C GLU A 739 -19.74 -1.20 -13.10
N GLY A 740 -18.49 -1.68 -13.09
CA GLY A 740 -17.55 -1.52 -14.20
C GLY A 740 -16.85 -0.16 -14.20
N GLU A 741 -16.88 0.56 -13.08
CA GLU A 741 -16.13 1.79 -12.93
C GLU A 741 -14.66 1.51 -12.62
N ASN A 742 -13.76 2.29 -13.21
CA ASN A 742 -12.34 2.23 -12.87
C ASN A 742 -12.15 2.66 -11.41
N ILE A 743 -11.61 1.77 -10.59
CA ILE A 743 -11.05 2.19 -9.32
C ILE A 743 -9.73 2.87 -9.61
N ASP A 744 -9.61 4.12 -9.17
CA ASP A 744 -8.31 4.75 -9.12
C ASP A 744 -7.48 4.00 -8.05
N LEU A 745 -6.35 3.42 -8.48
CA LEU A 745 -5.45 2.68 -7.58
C LEU A 745 -4.88 3.57 -6.48
N GLU A 746 -4.98 4.88 -6.66
CA GLU A 746 -4.54 5.92 -5.75
C GLU A 746 -5.62 6.26 -4.71
N ASP A 747 -6.88 5.94 -5.01
CA ASP A 747 -8.04 6.14 -4.12
C ASP A 747 -8.23 5.03 -3.07
N THR A 748 -7.25 4.14 -2.89
CA THR A 748 -7.34 3.05 -1.89
C THR A 748 -7.50 3.54 -0.45
N ASN A 749 -7.26 4.84 -0.22
CA ASN A 749 -7.38 5.51 1.07
C ASN A 749 -8.44 6.62 1.06
N ASN A 750 -9.67 6.30 0.73
CA ASN A 750 -10.80 7.24 0.82
C ASN A 750 -10.75 8.43 -0.17
N GLY A 751 -10.09 8.27 -1.32
CA GLY A 751 -9.94 9.35 -2.30
C GLY A 751 -8.90 10.39 -1.94
N ILE A 752 -8.14 10.18 -0.84
CA ILE A 752 -7.07 11.07 -0.39
C ILE A 752 -5.76 10.30 -0.36
N SER A 753 -4.84 10.72 -1.20
CA SER A 753 -3.46 10.24 -1.15
C SER A 753 -2.67 10.98 -0.06
N ILE A 754 -1.68 10.32 0.54
CA ILE A 754 -0.71 11.00 1.41
C ILE A 754 0.01 12.12 0.63
N SER A 755 0.16 11.99 -0.69
CA SER A 755 0.71 13.02 -1.57
C SER A 755 -0.10 14.31 -1.54
N ASP A 756 -1.43 14.24 -1.33
CA ASP A 756 -2.30 15.41 -1.30
C ASP A 756 -2.12 16.27 -0.03
N LEU A 757 -1.45 15.73 0.97
CA LEU A 757 -1.17 16.41 2.24
C LEU A 757 0.21 17.07 2.29
N GLY A 758 1.12 16.74 1.38
CA GLY A 758 2.52 17.18 1.38
C GLY A 758 2.80 18.43 0.53
N LEU A 759 3.97 19.06 0.75
CA LEU A 759 4.50 20.18 -0.06
C LEU A 759 5.56 19.71 -1.07
N ASN A 760 5.72 18.43 -1.24
CA ASN A 760 6.79 17.86 -2.07
C ASN A 760 6.68 18.25 -3.55
N GLU A 761 5.47 18.47 -4.04
CA GLU A 761 5.21 18.90 -5.41
C GLU A 761 5.87 20.28 -5.72
N PHE A 762 5.76 21.22 -4.79
CA PHE A 762 6.30 22.56 -4.96
C PHE A 762 7.84 22.57 -4.87
N ARG A 763 8.41 21.67 -4.06
CA ARG A 763 9.86 21.44 -4.03
C ARG A 763 10.36 20.91 -5.36
N MET A 764 9.61 20.00 -5.98
CA MET A 764 9.95 19.48 -7.30
C MET A 764 9.86 20.55 -8.38
N ASP A 765 8.81 21.39 -8.35
CA ASP A 765 8.71 22.55 -9.24
C ASP A 765 9.92 23.49 -9.07
N THR A 766 10.38 23.70 -7.83
CA THR A 766 11.57 24.52 -7.56
C THR A 766 12.83 23.94 -8.23
N VAL A 767 13.03 22.64 -8.14
CA VAL A 767 14.17 21.96 -8.79
C VAL A 767 14.08 22.04 -10.32
N GLU A 768 12.89 21.87 -10.88
CA GLU A 768 12.67 21.97 -12.33
C GLU A 768 12.97 23.39 -12.83
N PHE A 769 12.50 24.41 -12.13
CA PHE A 769 12.77 25.78 -12.47
C PHE A 769 14.24 26.17 -12.33
N LEU A 770 14.95 25.63 -11.33
CA LEU A 770 16.39 25.82 -11.23
C LEU A 770 17.15 25.25 -12.45
N LYS A 771 16.73 24.10 -12.95
CA LYS A 771 17.30 23.53 -14.17
C LYS A 771 17.00 24.39 -15.41
N LYS A 772 15.83 25.02 -15.46
CA LYS A 772 15.37 25.84 -16.59
C LYS A 772 15.94 27.25 -16.58
N TYR A 773 15.98 27.89 -15.42
CA TYR A 773 16.31 29.32 -15.27
C TYR A 773 17.65 29.56 -14.56
N GLY A 774 18.26 28.54 -13.96
CA GLY A 774 19.45 28.69 -13.12
C GLY A 774 19.17 29.33 -11.76
N GLU A 775 20.20 29.52 -10.95
CA GLU A 775 20.04 30.26 -9.69
C GLU A 775 19.86 31.77 -9.99
N PRO A 776 18.83 32.41 -9.44
CA PRO A 776 18.61 33.83 -9.67
C PRO A 776 19.64 34.65 -8.91
N ASN A 777 20.56 35.29 -9.65
CA ASN A 777 21.69 36.07 -9.13
C ASN A 777 21.29 37.38 -8.46
N ARG A 778 20.24 37.68 -7.94
CA ARG A 778 19.63 38.80 -7.24
C ARG A 778 18.21 39.02 -7.75
N VAL A 779 17.24 38.40 -7.14
CA VAL A 779 15.84 38.65 -7.38
C VAL A 779 15.44 39.93 -6.63
N PRO A 780 14.96 40.96 -7.28
CA PRO A 780 14.39 42.14 -6.60
C PRO A 780 13.21 41.69 -5.73
N LYS A 781 13.05 42.32 -4.58
CA LYS A 781 11.92 42.09 -3.69
C LYS A 781 10.72 42.91 -4.12
N GLY A 782 9.52 42.43 -3.81
CA GLY A 782 8.28 43.10 -4.20
C GLY A 782 7.88 42.93 -5.66
N MET A 783 8.44 41.91 -6.33
CA MET A 783 8.01 41.57 -7.71
C MET A 783 6.57 41.06 -7.73
N HIS A 784 5.87 41.33 -8.81
CA HIS A 784 4.47 40.93 -8.97
C HIS A 784 4.15 40.42 -10.37
N CYS A 785 3.01 39.72 -10.44
CA CYS A 785 2.31 39.47 -11.70
C CYS A 785 0.81 39.70 -11.50
N VAL A 786 0.12 39.95 -12.62
CA VAL A 786 -1.32 40.15 -12.66
C VAL A 786 -1.94 39.01 -13.44
N ILE A 787 -2.82 38.25 -12.82
CA ILE A 787 -3.46 37.08 -13.41
C ILE A 787 -4.96 37.28 -13.51
N LYS A 788 -5.59 36.53 -14.44
CA LYS A 788 -7.05 36.54 -14.61
C LYS A 788 -7.71 35.59 -13.60
N GLN A 789 -8.85 36.06 -13.04
CA GLN A 789 -9.69 35.22 -12.17
C GLN A 789 -10.24 34.00 -12.91
N ASP A 790 -10.35 32.87 -12.20
CA ASP A 790 -11.03 31.66 -12.66
C ASP A 790 -11.79 31.02 -11.50
N ILE A 791 -13.03 31.49 -11.32
CA ILE A 791 -13.90 31.02 -10.22
C ILE A 791 -14.16 29.51 -10.31
N SER A 792 -14.15 28.92 -11.50
CA SER A 792 -14.36 27.49 -11.70
C SER A 792 -13.22 26.66 -11.12
N LYS A 793 -12.04 27.25 -10.98
CA LYS A 793 -10.83 26.67 -10.38
C LYS A 793 -10.57 27.14 -8.95
N GLY A 794 -11.47 27.95 -8.37
CA GLY A 794 -11.31 28.52 -7.03
C GLY A 794 -10.33 29.70 -6.97
N ILE A 795 -10.07 30.37 -8.11
CA ILE A 795 -9.22 31.56 -8.20
C ILE A 795 -10.14 32.79 -8.22
N GLU A 796 -10.33 33.39 -7.03
CA GLU A 796 -11.19 34.54 -6.82
C GLU A 796 -10.40 35.87 -6.98
N PRO A 797 -11.06 37.02 -7.28
CA PRO A 797 -10.39 38.28 -7.33
C PRO A 797 -9.78 38.67 -5.98
N GLY A 798 -8.54 39.13 -6.00
CA GLY A 798 -7.84 39.51 -4.77
C GLY A 798 -6.33 39.63 -4.94
N VAL A 799 -5.61 39.46 -3.83
CA VAL A 799 -4.14 39.52 -3.83
C VAL A 799 -3.58 38.40 -2.93
N ILE A 800 -2.56 37.73 -3.44
CA ILE A 800 -1.77 36.81 -2.64
C ILE A 800 -0.44 37.48 -2.30
N PHE A 801 -0.21 37.73 -1.01
CA PHE A 801 1.04 38.28 -0.51
C PHE A 801 1.97 37.18 -0.01
N VAL A 802 3.25 37.26 -0.39
CA VAL A 802 4.33 36.40 0.08
C VAL A 802 5.28 37.21 0.91
N LEU A 803 5.29 36.96 2.20
CA LEU A 803 5.97 37.73 3.21
C LEU A 803 7.05 36.89 3.89
N ARG A 804 8.15 37.53 4.33
CA ARG A 804 9.17 36.96 5.20
C ARG A 804 9.25 37.74 6.50
N ASN A 805 9.30 37.01 7.64
CA ASN A 805 9.60 37.62 8.93
C ASN A 805 11.11 37.93 9.02
N HIS A 806 11.49 39.15 9.39
CA HIS A 806 12.90 39.54 9.61
C HIS A 806 13.56 38.77 10.78
N ASN A 807 12.78 38.30 11.74
CA ASN A 807 13.28 37.54 12.87
C ASN A 807 13.01 36.03 12.72
N ASP A 808 13.96 35.32 12.13
CA ASP A 808 13.87 33.88 11.86
C ASP A 808 13.73 33.05 13.17
N ASN A 809 14.06 33.60 14.34
CA ASN A 809 13.94 32.89 15.63
C ASN A 809 12.55 33.02 16.26
N VAL A 810 11.67 33.88 15.72
CA VAL A 810 10.32 34.10 16.27
C VAL A 810 9.27 33.63 15.30
N ASN A 811 8.82 32.38 15.46
CA ASN A 811 7.64 31.89 14.74
C ASN A 811 6.39 32.44 15.42
N ILE A 812 5.64 33.31 14.71
CA ILE A 812 4.41 33.96 15.22
C ILE A 812 3.38 32.88 15.54
N ASN A 813 3.27 31.88 14.69
CA ASN A 813 2.44 30.71 14.92
C ASN A 813 3.23 29.45 14.56
N ARG A 814 3.50 28.61 15.55
CA ARG A 814 4.24 27.36 15.36
C ARG A 814 3.59 26.39 14.36
N GLN A 815 2.34 26.63 13.99
CA GLN A 815 1.65 25.88 12.94
C GLN A 815 1.99 26.34 11.52
N ASN A 816 2.69 27.48 11.36
CA ASN A 816 3.17 27.89 10.06
C ASN A 816 4.25 26.93 9.56
N ARG A 817 3.94 26.19 8.51
CA ARG A 817 4.82 25.18 7.88
C ARG A 817 5.97 25.81 7.10
N LEU A 818 5.86 27.08 6.74
CA LEU A 818 6.82 27.79 5.91
C LEU A 818 7.63 28.84 6.69
N HIS A 819 7.53 28.87 8.03
CA HIS A 819 8.33 29.82 8.79
C HIS A 819 9.80 29.85 8.30
N PRO A 820 10.41 31.01 8.05
CA PRO A 820 9.96 32.40 8.35
C PRO A 820 9.04 33.02 7.29
N TYR A 821 8.53 32.28 6.33
CA TYR A 821 7.68 32.79 5.24
C TYR A 821 6.20 32.69 5.61
N TYR A 822 5.40 33.65 5.11
CA TYR A 822 3.96 33.75 5.34
C TYR A 822 3.27 34.07 4.02
N LEU A 823 2.29 33.24 3.63
CA LEU A 823 1.45 33.44 2.45
C LEU A 823 0.05 33.78 2.92
N VAL A 824 -0.53 34.85 2.43
CA VAL A 824 -1.90 35.28 2.74
C VAL A 824 -2.61 35.64 1.45
N TYR A 825 -3.76 35.00 1.23
CA TYR A 825 -4.65 35.30 0.12
C TYR A 825 -5.84 36.10 0.64
N ILE A 826 -6.01 37.32 0.13
CA ILE A 826 -7.04 38.25 0.55
C ILE A 826 -7.82 38.75 -0.66
N ASN A 827 -9.15 38.88 -0.54
CA ASN A 827 -9.98 39.42 -1.59
C ASN A 827 -9.90 40.97 -1.68
N GLU A 828 -10.52 41.55 -2.71
CA GLU A 828 -10.51 43.02 -2.90
C GLU A 828 -11.21 43.78 -1.77
N ASP A 829 -12.12 43.18 -1.02
CA ASP A 829 -12.81 43.76 0.15
C ASP A 829 -11.97 43.69 1.43
N GLY A 830 -10.85 42.99 1.41
CA GLY A 830 -9.96 42.83 2.54
C GLY A 830 -10.35 41.67 3.45
N GLN A 831 -11.15 40.70 2.96
CA GLN A 831 -11.43 39.46 3.66
C GLN A 831 -10.39 38.41 3.28
N VAL A 832 -9.92 37.65 4.26
CA VAL A 832 -8.94 36.58 4.05
C VAL A 832 -9.62 35.37 3.42
N ILE A 833 -9.17 34.97 2.25
CA ILE A 833 -9.59 33.74 1.55
C ILE A 833 -8.81 32.56 2.10
N HIS A 834 -7.46 32.66 2.14
CA HIS A 834 -6.58 31.69 2.76
C HIS A 834 -5.65 32.37 3.75
N THR A 835 -5.62 31.83 4.97
CA THR A 835 -4.70 32.28 6.02
C THR A 835 -3.29 31.72 5.78
N HIS A 836 -2.29 32.28 6.43
CA HIS A 836 -0.90 31.80 6.39
C HIS A 836 -0.73 30.35 6.90
N LEU A 837 -1.77 29.72 7.40
CA LEU A 837 -1.78 28.31 7.83
C LEU A 837 -2.25 27.37 6.71
N GLU A 838 -3.01 27.90 5.74
CA GLU A 838 -3.53 27.18 4.56
C GLU A 838 -2.53 27.29 3.39
N VAL A 839 -1.29 26.92 3.68
CA VAL A 839 -0.13 27.11 2.78
C VAL A 839 -0.31 26.36 1.47
N LYS A 840 -0.77 25.09 1.55
CA LYS A 840 -0.90 24.25 0.36
C LYS A 840 -1.95 24.80 -0.59
N GLU A 841 -3.08 25.20 -0.04
CA GLU A 841 -4.22 25.76 -0.77
C GLU A 841 -3.80 27.03 -1.51
N THR A 842 -3.02 27.90 -0.85
CA THR A 842 -2.49 29.12 -1.46
C THR A 842 -1.47 28.83 -2.55
N LEU A 843 -0.54 27.90 -2.32
CA LEU A 843 0.44 27.50 -3.31
C LEU A 843 -0.22 26.78 -4.51
N ASP A 844 -1.24 25.96 -4.28
CA ASP A 844 -2.03 25.34 -5.35
C ASP A 844 -2.75 26.38 -6.20
N ALA A 845 -3.32 27.44 -5.58
CA ALA A 845 -3.95 28.55 -6.29
C ALA A 845 -2.95 29.28 -7.19
N ILE A 846 -1.76 29.64 -6.66
CA ILE A 846 -0.70 30.29 -7.43
C ILE A 846 -0.25 29.36 -8.58
N ARG A 847 -0.05 28.10 -8.31
CA ARG A 847 0.37 27.11 -9.29
C ARG A 847 -0.61 26.99 -10.45
N LEU A 848 -1.91 26.83 -10.14
CA LEU A 848 -2.98 26.71 -11.14
C LEU A 848 -3.10 27.94 -12.02
N ALA A 849 -2.80 29.12 -11.46
CA ALA A 849 -2.88 30.38 -12.15
C ALA A 849 -1.64 30.70 -12.98
N CYS A 850 -0.45 30.29 -12.53
CA CYS A 850 0.82 30.76 -13.08
C CYS A 850 1.56 29.72 -13.93
N LEU A 851 1.44 28.43 -13.63
CA LEU A 851 2.23 27.39 -14.30
C LEU A 851 1.88 27.29 -15.79
N GLY A 852 2.91 27.29 -16.65
CA GLY A 852 2.77 27.25 -18.10
C GLY A 852 2.46 28.59 -18.76
N GLN A 853 2.31 29.69 -17.99
CA GLN A 853 2.08 31.03 -18.49
C GLN A 853 3.41 31.81 -18.63
N ASN A 854 4.04 31.68 -19.78
CA ASN A 854 5.39 32.21 -20.04
C ASN A 854 5.39 33.67 -20.46
N SER A 855 4.24 34.35 -20.50
CA SER A 855 4.11 35.74 -20.85
C SER A 855 3.08 36.44 -19.94
N PRO A 856 3.22 37.78 -19.71
CA PRO A 856 2.20 38.54 -19.00
C PRO A 856 0.86 38.50 -19.74
N GLU A 857 -0.25 38.57 -19.02
CA GLU A 857 -1.57 38.75 -19.60
C GLU A 857 -1.91 40.26 -19.66
N TYR A 858 -1.53 40.90 -20.74
CA TYR A 858 -1.60 42.36 -20.90
C TYR A 858 -2.99 42.94 -20.66
N SER A 859 -4.07 42.17 -20.91
CA SER A 859 -5.44 42.63 -20.70
C SER A 859 -5.76 42.95 -19.23
N VAL A 860 -5.26 42.16 -18.30
CA VAL A 860 -5.45 42.39 -16.85
C VAL A 860 -4.32 43.24 -16.25
N CYS A 861 -3.12 43.23 -16.85
CA CYS A 861 -2.05 44.13 -16.48
C CYS A 861 -2.47 45.59 -16.69
N HIS A 862 -3.18 45.88 -17.81
CA HIS A 862 -3.69 47.23 -18.08
C HIS A 862 -4.67 47.72 -16.98
N ILE A 863 -5.54 46.86 -16.49
CA ILE A 863 -6.46 47.21 -15.40
C ILE A 863 -5.68 47.57 -14.11
N PHE A 864 -4.67 46.80 -13.81
CA PHE A 864 -3.82 47.04 -12.65
C PHE A 864 -3.03 48.33 -12.78
N ASN A 865 -2.46 48.59 -13.97
CA ASN A 865 -1.69 49.79 -14.24
C ASN A 865 -2.58 51.04 -14.19
N GLU A 866 -3.81 51.01 -14.71
CA GLU A 866 -4.79 52.08 -14.57
C GLU A 866 -5.19 52.33 -13.10
N GLU A 867 -5.41 51.27 -12.31
CA GLU A 867 -5.76 51.37 -10.87
C GLU A 867 -4.63 51.95 -10.02
N THR A 868 -3.40 51.75 -10.43
CA THR A 868 -2.22 52.14 -9.66
C THR A 868 -1.50 53.38 -10.23
N ASP A 869 -2.05 53.99 -11.27
CA ASP A 869 -1.39 55.09 -12.02
C ASP A 869 0.04 54.69 -12.41
N ASP A 870 0.16 53.56 -13.11
CA ASP A 870 1.44 52.90 -13.47
C ASP A 870 2.37 52.66 -12.26
N GLY A 871 1.79 52.27 -11.13
CA GLY A 871 2.51 51.98 -9.88
C GLY A 871 2.83 53.20 -9.00
N LEU A 872 2.36 54.39 -9.37
CA LEU A 872 2.55 55.64 -8.59
C LEU A 872 1.60 55.70 -7.39
N ASP A 873 0.41 55.12 -7.48
CA ASP A 873 -0.55 55.03 -6.38
C ASP A 873 -0.82 53.57 -5.99
N MET A 874 -0.12 53.09 -4.98
CA MET A 874 -0.30 51.74 -4.41
C MET A 874 -1.17 51.73 -3.13
N SER A 875 -1.93 52.77 -2.84
CA SER A 875 -2.70 52.92 -1.60
C SER A 875 -3.64 51.77 -1.34
N LYS A 876 -4.40 51.30 -2.36
CA LYS A 876 -5.31 50.17 -2.30
C LYS A 876 -4.58 48.87 -1.85
N TYR A 877 -3.44 48.59 -2.48
CA TYR A 877 -2.65 47.38 -2.22
C TYR A 877 -1.90 47.43 -0.87
N ASN A 878 -1.49 48.64 -0.43
CA ASN A 878 -0.90 48.85 0.90
C ASN A 878 -1.93 48.61 2.01
N ASP A 879 -3.19 49.03 1.80
CA ASP A 879 -4.28 48.75 2.73
C ASP A 879 -4.58 47.24 2.81
N LEU A 880 -4.58 46.53 1.68
CA LEU A 880 -4.75 45.07 1.62
C LEU A 880 -3.57 44.34 2.29
N LEU A 881 -2.35 44.81 2.06
CA LEU A 881 -1.15 44.27 2.71
C LEU A 881 -1.23 44.44 4.24
N SER A 882 -1.67 45.61 4.71
CA SER A 882 -1.85 45.87 6.12
C SER A 882 -2.85 44.90 6.75
N LYS A 883 -4.01 44.70 6.12
CA LYS A 883 -5.02 43.74 6.55
C LYS A 883 -4.50 42.30 6.54
N ALA A 884 -3.70 41.94 5.53
CA ALA A 884 -3.06 40.61 5.47
C ALA A 884 -2.11 40.39 6.65
N ILE A 885 -1.30 41.38 7.01
CA ILE A 885 -0.40 41.30 8.16
C ILE A 885 -1.17 41.30 9.48
N GLU A 886 -2.24 42.08 9.61
CA GLU A 886 -3.13 42.06 10.76
C GLU A 886 -3.74 40.68 10.98
N SER A 887 -4.15 39.99 9.90
CA SER A 887 -4.69 38.64 9.99
C SER A 887 -3.69 37.62 10.53
N ILE A 888 -2.40 37.79 10.26
CA ILE A 888 -1.33 36.94 10.81
C ILE A 888 -1.24 37.13 12.34
N ILE A 889 -1.40 38.37 12.78
CA ILE A 889 -1.30 38.77 14.20
C ILE A 889 -2.56 38.35 14.97
N GLU A 890 -3.76 38.51 14.41
CA GLU A 890 -5.04 38.15 15.02
C GLU A 890 -5.17 36.67 15.29
N VAL A 891 -4.70 35.80 14.39
CA VAL A 891 -4.68 34.35 14.60
C VAL A 891 -3.88 34.00 15.86
N LYS A 892 -2.83 34.75 16.19
CA LYS A 892 -2.10 34.58 17.43
C LYS A 892 -2.99 34.92 18.66
N GLY A 893 -3.72 36.03 18.59
CA GLY A 893 -4.63 36.44 19.66
C GLY A 893 -5.69 35.43 20.01
N GLN A 894 -6.30 34.78 19.00
CA GLN A 894 -7.27 33.70 19.20
C GLN A 894 -6.66 32.42 19.77
N SER A 895 -5.42 32.07 19.37
CA SER A 895 -4.71 30.92 19.91
C SER A 895 -4.33 31.11 21.39
N ASP A 896 -3.94 32.32 21.77
CA ASP A 896 -3.58 32.65 23.14
C ASP A 896 -4.80 32.70 24.06
N LEU A 897 -5.95 33.17 23.59
CA LEU A 897 -7.22 33.11 24.33
C LEU A 897 -7.67 31.64 24.54
N LYS A 898 -7.54 30.76 23.55
CA LYS A 898 -7.85 29.32 23.73
C LYS A 898 -6.84 28.61 24.66
N ALA A 899 -5.60 29.06 24.71
CA ALA A 899 -4.57 28.54 25.62
C ALA A 899 -4.78 29.01 27.08
N LEU A 900 -5.26 30.22 27.29
CA LEU A 900 -5.61 30.77 28.62
C LEU A 900 -6.77 29.99 29.30
N PHE A 901 -7.67 29.37 28.50
CA PHE A 901 -8.73 28.52 29.04
C PHE A 901 -8.31 27.08 29.32
N LYS A 902 -7.07 26.68 28.97
CA LYS A 902 -6.47 25.39 29.37
C LYS A 902 -5.50 25.62 30.51
N GLN A 903 -5.90 25.30 31.72
CA GLN A 903 -5.05 25.32 32.92
C GLN A 903 -3.74 24.55 32.67
N GLY A 904 -2.59 25.25 32.74
CA GLY A 904 -1.29 24.62 32.91
C GLY A 904 -0.16 24.92 31.93
N SER A 905 -0.23 25.92 31.06
CA SER A 905 0.92 26.29 30.21
C SER A 905 1.58 27.58 30.68
N MET A 906 2.87 27.50 30.99
CA MET A 906 3.72 28.69 31.21
C MET A 906 3.74 29.53 29.92
N VAL A 907 3.36 30.79 30.04
CA VAL A 907 3.53 31.80 29.00
C VAL A 907 5.01 32.15 28.93
N LEU A 908 5.72 31.71 27.90
CA LEU A 908 7.03 32.24 27.57
C LEU A 908 6.86 33.66 27.02
N ASP A 909 7.60 34.62 27.62
CA ASP A 909 7.69 36.01 27.20
C ASP A 909 8.06 36.10 25.70
N GLY A 910 7.05 36.24 24.85
CA GLY A 910 7.25 36.40 23.41
C GLY A 910 7.69 37.82 23.08
N ALA A 911 8.76 37.97 22.32
CA ALA A 911 9.14 39.22 21.72
C ALA A 911 7.92 39.86 21.03
N LYS A 912 7.59 41.10 21.38
CA LYS A 912 6.43 41.82 20.83
C LYS A 912 6.67 42.09 19.34
N ILE A 913 5.83 41.54 18.47
CA ILE A 913 5.77 41.90 17.05
C ILE A 913 5.16 43.29 16.98
N LYS A 914 5.84 44.19 16.27
CA LYS A 914 5.48 45.63 16.24
C LYS A 914 4.60 45.99 15.02
N GLY A 915 4.31 45.05 14.12
CA GLY A 915 3.47 45.27 12.94
C GLY A 915 4.20 45.19 11.61
N LEU A 916 3.91 46.10 10.70
CA LEU A 916 4.43 46.09 9.31
C LEU A 916 5.97 46.01 9.21
N ASP A 917 6.69 46.62 10.14
CA ASP A 917 8.16 46.67 10.15
C ASP A 917 8.85 45.32 10.40
N ASP A 918 8.10 44.31 10.84
CA ASP A 918 8.66 42.98 11.12
C ASP A 918 8.64 42.09 9.87
N PHE A 919 7.94 42.50 8.81
CA PHE A 919 7.78 41.70 7.60
C PHE A 919 8.39 42.38 6.37
N GLU A 920 8.95 41.55 5.51
CA GLU A 920 9.45 41.93 4.20
C GLU A 920 8.54 41.33 3.12
N LEU A 921 8.09 42.14 2.17
CA LEU A 921 7.33 41.68 1.01
C LEU A 921 8.29 41.13 -0.04
N LEU A 922 8.22 39.84 -0.31
CA LEU A 922 9.04 39.13 -1.31
C LEU A 922 8.43 39.22 -2.70
N ALA A 923 7.16 38.86 -2.80
CA ALA A 923 6.41 38.91 -4.05
C ALA A 923 4.91 39.01 -3.76
N PHE A 924 4.12 39.41 -4.76
CA PHE A 924 2.67 39.38 -4.69
C PHE A 924 2.03 39.02 -6.04
N VAL A 925 0.89 38.39 -5.99
CA VAL A 925 0.12 37.99 -7.18
C VAL A 925 -1.24 38.67 -7.12
N VAL A 926 -1.52 39.55 -8.10
CA VAL A 926 -2.80 40.25 -8.22
C VAL A 926 -3.73 39.43 -9.10
N ILE A 927 -4.97 39.25 -8.68
CA ILE A 927 -6.00 38.45 -9.37
C ILE A 927 -7.16 39.39 -9.75
N LYS A 928 -7.41 39.56 -11.07
CA LYS A 928 -8.40 40.47 -11.63
C LYS A 928 -9.45 39.77 -12.43
#